data_c2ef76f9392d3343c633999c1514cd66
#
_entry.id   c2ef76f9392d3343c633999c1514cd66
#
_cell.length_a   1.000
_cell.length_b   1.000
_cell.length_c   1.000
_cell.angle_alpha   90.00
_cell.angle_beta   90.00
_cell.angle_gamma   90.00
#
_symmetry.space_group_name_H-M   'P 1'
#
loop_
_entity.id
_entity.type
_entity.pdbx_description
1 polymer ?
#
loop_
_entity_poly.entity_id
_entity_poly.type
_entity_poly.pdbx_seq_one_letter_code
_entity_poly.pdbx_strand_id
1 'polypeptide(L)'
;MNKKIFLLLSILIWAVEMSGQWSLKTNLPTIYINTFDGKGITSKTTYVNAKMVYMDEDSHITQWDTIQIRGRGNSTWGLNKKPYRIKFLKKQRLLGSEKANAKSWTLLANAADKTLIRNALASAYSEFSSLPFSPSYKFVDLVLNDTYMGCYQISDQIDIKKKRVNIVEQDVPLAEDADISGGYLLEVDGFKDGNCFTTSVYNVPIRIHSPDEDEIVASQNQYIRDYINQFENRLRANTFADAEKGYRAIVDSTTLIDWFLGTEITANIDGYYSTYFYKDQSDSLLYWGPMWDYDIAFNNDYRMQREQGVWTTAYSLMTDIGYGQTKLWINRMWQDPWFSRQVNRRYNELLDKGLVDYLYQKIDSLTQLLNRSIQLNYEKWGINQRTYHEIVLYSSYDQYVTDVKDFISEHCNYLKDAFANKMPPEPTPDFVPVEYFYRILNSKTAKAFDLSGTNVCQYSNIVNRETEDWIIIPANGYFQLINRSNGLALNDPTIGTTTPTTNIGTQLNVAQRDTTDTNQLWEIIPQGTEGYYNLLNVSTQHIANLSGGNSSDGTTIISYTNDYRNGESLNRLWYFIPTKEAIPEEYTGIKEHEPENYALAYNPTNQHLHFGADTREELTFVVSVYSANGAKIGTFKADEEFSMLNQPSGTYIVTWRCGNKTRSVKFQKTN
;
A
#
# COMPACT_ATOMS: atom_id res chain seq x y z
N MET A 1 52.00 12.02 -59.84
CA MET A 1 50.96 12.22 -58.82
C MET A 1 50.77 10.92 -58.05
N ASN A 2 51.05 10.93 -56.74
CA ASN A 2 51.29 9.74 -55.93
C ASN A 2 50.06 8.87 -55.72
N LYS A 3 50.12 7.56 -55.97
CA LYS A 3 49.05 6.57 -55.68
C LYS A 3 48.45 6.69 -54.22
N LYS A 4 49.29 7.20 -53.29
CA LYS A 4 48.82 7.47 -51.90
C LYS A 4 47.82 8.65 -51.76
N ILE A 5 47.94 9.66 -52.66
CA ILE A 5 47.04 10.80 -52.69
C ILE A 5 45.64 10.38 -53.26
N PHE A 6 45.67 9.47 -54.25
CA PHE A 6 44.40 8.95 -54.82
C PHE A 6 43.66 8.03 -53.86
N LEU A 7 44.40 7.26 -53.03
CA LEU A 7 43.77 6.41 -52.00
C LEU A 7 43.19 7.25 -50.81
N LEU A 8 43.88 8.33 -50.42
CA LEU A 8 43.40 9.25 -49.41
C LEU A 8 42.16 10.05 -49.90
N LEU A 9 42.16 10.49 -51.15
CA LEU A 9 40.99 11.17 -51.72
C LEU A 9 39.79 10.20 -51.89
N SER A 10 40.03 8.95 -52.28
CA SER A 10 38.92 7.96 -52.36
C SER A 10 38.37 7.59 -50.99
N ILE A 11 39.19 7.51 -49.95
CA ILE A 11 38.75 7.29 -48.58
C ILE A 11 38.00 8.53 -48.03
N LEU A 12 38.44 9.77 -48.35
CA LEU A 12 37.72 10.97 -47.98
C LEU A 12 36.37 11.10 -48.72
N ILE A 13 36.28 10.75 -49.99
CA ILE A 13 35.03 10.76 -50.77
C ILE A 13 34.06 9.69 -50.22
N TRP A 14 34.55 8.50 -49.85
CA TRP A 14 33.73 7.48 -49.22
C TRP A 14 33.24 7.90 -47.80
N ALA A 15 34.10 8.59 -47.05
CA ALA A 15 33.71 9.11 -45.72
C ALA A 15 32.70 10.26 -45.82
N VAL A 16 32.76 11.09 -46.89
CA VAL A 16 31.79 12.18 -47.13
C VAL A 16 30.47 11.63 -47.69
N GLU A 17 30.47 10.57 -48.50
CA GLU A 17 29.21 9.93 -48.95
C GLU A 17 28.52 9.18 -47.80
N MET A 18 29.26 8.63 -46.85
CA MET A 18 28.63 7.98 -45.67
C MET A 18 28.04 8.97 -44.67
N SER A 19 28.56 10.22 -44.59
CA SER A 19 28.01 11.22 -43.65
C SER A 19 26.73 11.90 -44.10
N GLY A 20 26.32 11.72 -45.38
CA GLY A 20 25.06 12.28 -45.92
C GLY A 20 23.85 11.37 -45.85
N GLN A 21 24.04 10.07 -45.54
CA GLN A 21 22.96 9.08 -45.60
C GLN A 21 22.06 9.11 -44.37
N TRP A 22 22.57 9.49 -43.18
CA TRP A 22 21.84 9.49 -41.92
C TRP A 22 21.89 10.88 -41.26
N SER A 23 20.79 11.32 -40.65
CA SER A 23 20.74 12.58 -39.93
C SER A 23 19.71 12.51 -38.80
N LEU A 24 19.96 13.21 -37.71
CA LEU A 24 18.94 13.39 -36.68
C LEU A 24 17.70 14.04 -37.27
N LYS A 25 16.50 13.54 -36.93
CA LYS A 25 15.22 14.14 -37.34
C LYS A 25 14.88 15.33 -36.45
N THR A 26 15.22 15.19 -35.16
CA THR A 26 15.05 16.26 -34.17
C THR A 26 16.26 16.31 -33.23
N ASN A 27 16.06 16.74 -32.00
CA ASN A 27 17.06 16.63 -30.91
C ASN A 27 17.07 15.25 -30.22
N LEU A 28 16.15 14.35 -30.63
CA LEU A 28 16.14 12.97 -30.12
C LEU A 28 17.05 12.06 -30.94
N PRO A 29 17.54 10.96 -30.36
CA PRO A 29 18.15 9.91 -31.13
C PRO A 29 17.23 9.48 -32.29
N THR A 30 17.79 9.13 -33.43
CA THR A 30 17.03 8.63 -34.55
C THR A 30 17.36 7.17 -34.83
N ILE A 31 16.34 6.33 -34.92
CA ILE A 31 16.45 4.93 -35.32
C ILE A 31 15.99 4.79 -36.77
N TYR A 32 16.86 4.26 -37.62
CA TYR A 32 16.56 3.87 -39.00
C TYR A 32 16.47 2.36 -39.06
N ILE A 33 15.37 1.83 -39.58
CA ILE A 33 15.14 0.39 -39.78
C ILE A 33 14.74 0.17 -41.23
N ASN A 34 15.50 -0.61 -41.98
CA ASN A 34 15.22 -0.98 -43.36
C ASN A 34 15.07 -2.49 -43.47
N THR A 35 13.89 -2.99 -43.80
CA THR A 35 13.61 -4.41 -44.03
C THR A 35 14.35 -4.87 -45.28
N PHE A 36 14.82 -6.11 -45.33
CA PHE A 36 15.64 -6.61 -46.45
C PHE A 36 14.88 -6.64 -47.80
N ASP A 37 13.55 -6.79 -47.72
CA ASP A 37 12.68 -6.79 -48.90
C ASP A 37 12.02 -5.43 -49.18
N GLY A 38 12.35 -4.41 -48.39
CA GLY A 38 11.78 -3.06 -48.48
C GLY A 38 10.27 -2.97 -48.12
N LYS A 39 9.65 -4.08 -47.66
CA LYS A 39 8.22 -4.10 -47.33
C LYS A 39 7.93 -3.68 -45.91
N GLY A 40 6.71 -3.18 -45.71
CA GLY A 40 6.22 -2.87 -44.35
C GLY A 40 6.01 -4.11 -43.50
N ILE A 41 6.01 -3.92 -42.19
CA ILE A 41 5.81 -4.97 -41.18
C ILE A 41 4.30 -5.19 -41.02
N THR A 42 3.83 -6.41 -41.33
CA THR A 42 2.38 -6.74 -41.41
C THR A 42 1.97 -7.80 -40.36
N SER A 43 2.92 -8.44 -39.63
CA SER A 43 2.64 -9.52 -38.70
C SER A 43 3.10 -9.16 -37.28
N LYS A 44 2.30 -9.52 -36.24
CA LYS A 44 2.74 -9.53 -34.85
C LYS A 44 3.35 -10.85 -34.37
N THR A 45 3.34 -11.88 -35.18
CA THR A 45 3.89 -13.20 -34.84
C THR A 45 5.15 -13.51 -35.61
N THR A 46 5.24 -13.13 -36.89
CA THR A 46 6.36 -13.44 -37.77
C THR A 46 7.38 -12.31 -37.78
N TYR A 47 8.64 -12.63 -37.49
CA TYR A 47 9.75 -11.70 -37.61
C TYR A 47 10.19 -11.55 -39.05
N VAL A 48 10.54 -10.34 -39.44
CA VAL A 48 11.28 -10.04 -40.68
C VAL A 48 12.69 -9.55 -40.37
N ASN A 49 13.66 -9.85 -41.22
CA ASN A 49 15.02 -9.37 -41.09
C ASN A 49 15.13 -7.93 -41.62
N ALA A 50 15.89 -7.11 -40.90
CA ALA A 50 16.12 -5.72 -41.24
C ALA A 50 17.54 -5.29 -40.87
N LYS A 51 18.02 -4.21 -41.47
CA LYS A 51 19.16 -3.43 -40.98
C LYS A 51 18.67 -2.37 -40.04
N MET A 52 19.47 -2.04 -39.03
CA MET A 52 19.17 -0.97 -38.09
C MET A 52 20.37 -0.06 -37.90
N VAL A 53 20.14 1.25 -37.92
CA VAL A 53 21.08 2.28 -37.52
C VAL A 53 20.47 3.06 -36.37
N TYR A 54 21.22 3.23 -35.32
CA TYR A 54 20.92 4.12 -34.20
C TYR A 54 21.90 5.28 -34.24
N MET A 55 21.37 6.48 -34.35
CA MET A 55 22.12 7.71 -34.24
C MET A 55 21.71 8.38 -32.92
N ASP A 56 22.70 8.52 -32.02
CA ASP A 56 22.45 9.18 -30.73
C ASP A 56 22.33 10.72 -30.85
N GLU A 57 22.11 11.41 -29.76
CA GLU A 57 21.91 12.86 -29.69
C GLU A 57 23.14 13.65 -30.15
N ASP A 58 24.34 13.05 -30.03
CA ASP A 58 25.64 13.63 -30.43
C ASP A 58 26.03 13.22 -31.86
N SER A 59 25.09 12.59 -32.58
CA SER A 59 25.28 12.10 -33.95
C SER A 59 26.28 10.94 -34.09
N HIS A 60 26.60 10.22 -33.00
CA HIS A 60 27.35 8.97 -33.09
C HIS A 60 26.46 7.86 -33.66
N ILE A 61 27.01 7.08 -34.56
CA ILE A 61 26.28 6.04 -35.26
C ILE A 61 26.69 4.66 -34.73
N THR A 62 25.68 3.88 -34.39
CA THR A 62 25.82 2.43 -34.16
C THR A 62 24.95 1.69 -35.19
N GLN A 63 25.52 0.70 -35.86
CA GLN A 63 24.86 -0.05 -36.93
C GLN A 63 24.80 -1.54 -36.62
N TRP A 64 23.68 -2.16 -36.99
CA TRP A 64 23.50 -3.62 -37.02
C TRP A 64 23.04 -4.04 -38.41
N ASP A 65 23.81 -4.86 -39.07
CA ASP A 65 23.52 -5.35 -40.42
C ASP A 65 22.31 -6.30 -40.43
N THR A 66 22.03 -6.94 -39.30
CA THR A 66 20.87 -7.81 -39.15
C THR A 66 20.27 -7.69 -37.75
N ILE A 67 19.01 -7.28 -37.72
CA ILE A 67 18.07 -7.41 -36.60
C ILE A 67 16.83 -8.15 -37.11
N GLN A 68 16.00 -8.56 -36.17
CA GLN A 68 14.66 -9.05 -36.46
C GLN A 68 13.63 -8.07 -35.90
N ILE A 69 12.57 -7.80 -36.66
CA ILE A 69 11.49 -6.90 -36.26
C ILE A 69 10.13 -7.50 -36.60
N ARG A 70 9.15 -7.30 -35.73
CA ARG A 70 7.75 -7.63 -35.94
C ARG A 70 6.83 -6.63 -35.26
N GLY A 71 5.55 -6.67 -35.57
CA GLY A 71 4.53 -5.97 -34.82
C GLY A 71 4.38 -6.49 -33.39
N ARG A 72 3.77 -5.69 -32.51
CA ARG A 72 3.40 -6.06 -31.14
C ARG A 72 2.09 -5.39 -30.73
N GLY A 73 1.61 -5.78 -29.53
CA GLY A 73 0.38 -5.27 -28.94
C GLY A 73 -0.86 -5.99 -29.47
N ASN A 74 -1.96 -5.82 -28.76
CA ASN A 74 -3.26 -6.34 -29.14
C ASN A 74 -4.10 -5.21 -29.78
N SER A 75 -4.76 -4.38 -29.00
CA SER A 75 -5.54 -3.24 -29.48
C SER A 75 -4.68 -2.25 -30.27
N THR A 76 -3.50 -1.92 -29.76
CA THR A 76 -2.58 -0.93 -30.36
C THR A 76 -2.02 -1.35 -31.73
N TRP A 77 -1.96 -2.66 -32.01
CA TRP A 77 -1.57 -3.14 -33.35
C TRP A 77 -2.62 -2.78 -34.41
N GLY A 78 -3.87 -2.57 -34.05
CA GLY A 78 -4.95 -2.10 -34.92
C GLY A 78 -4.82 -0.64 -35.34
N LEU A 79 -4.05 0.18 -34.61
CA LEU A 79 -3.92 1.61 -34.85
C LEU A 79 -3.02 1.90 -36.06
N ASN A 80 -3.15 3.10 -36.66
CA ASN A 80 -2.34 3.51 -37.82
C ASN A 80 -0.85 3.62 -37.47
N LYS A 81 -0.51 4.25 -36.34
CA LYS A 81 0.87 4.31 -35.81
C LYS A 81 1.13 3.04 -35.00
N LYS A 82 1.85 2.11 -35.59
CA LYS A 82 2.00 0.75 -35.06
C LYS A 82 3.21 0.61 -34.12
N PRO A 83 3.07 -0.13 -33.00
CA PRO A 83 4.19 -0.49 -32.14
C PRO A 83 4.92 -1.73 -32.69
N TYR A 84 6.24 -1.84 -32.36
CA TYR A 84 7.10 -2.91 -32.84
C TYR A 84 7.87 -3.59 -31.70
N ARG A 85 8.29 -4.83 -31.96
CA ARG A 85 9.29 -5.55 -31.17
C ARG A 85 10.51 -5.78 -32.04
N ILE A 86 11.69 -5.40 -31.52
CA ILE A 86 12.99 -5.66 -32.18
C ILE A 86 13.74 -6.72 -31.40
N LYS A 87 14.51 -7.56 -32.13
CA LYS A 87 15.32 -8.62 -31.55
C LYS A 87 16.69 -8.63 -32.26
N PHE A 88 17.74 -8.45 -31.46
CA PHE A 88 19.14 -8.50 -31.92
C PHE A 88 19.67 -9.93 -31.92
N LEU A 89 20.60 -10.22 -32.76
CA LEU A 89 21.31 -11.52 -32.79
C LEU A 89 22.14 -11.74 -31.52
N LYS A 90 22.73 -10.66 -30.98
CA LYS A 90 23.47 -10.63 -29.71
C LYS A 90 22.83 -9.66 -28.73
N LYS A 91 23.03 -9.88 -27.43
CA LYS A 91 22.57 -8.96 -26.40
C LYS A 91 23.13 -7.55 -26.59
N GLN A 92 22.32 -6.52 -26.40
CA GLN A 92 22.65 -5.09 -26.50
C GLN A 92 22.27 -4.35 -25.23
N ARG A 93 23.02 -3.29 -24.88
CA ARG A 93 22.70 -2.32 -23.82
C ARG A 93 22.10 -1.05 -24.45
N LEU A 94 20.95 -1.17 -25.08
CA LEU A 94 20.42 -0.12 -25.95
C LEU A 94 20.03 1.17 -25.21
N LEU A 95 19.71 1.06 -23.92
CA LEU A 95 19.32 2.20 -23.08
C LEU A 95 20.44 2.72 -22.15
N GLY A 96 21.66 2.23 -22.33
CA GLY A 96 22.84 2.66 -21.57
C GLY A 96 23.56 1.53 -20.82
N SER A 97 24.79 1.80 -20.37
CA SER A 97 25.68 0.81 -19.74
C SER A 97 25.11 0.20 -18.46
N GLU A 98 24.37 1.00 -17.68
CA GLU A 98 23.80 0.61 -16.38
C GLU A 98 22.44 -0.09 -16.50
N LYS A 99 21.88 -0.15 -17.71
CA LYS A 99 20.58 -0.75 -18.00
C LYS A 99 20.71 -2.20 -18.45
N ALA A 100 19.58 -2.82 -18.79
CA ALA A 100 19.54 -4.23 -19.20
C ALA A 100 20.41 -4.53 -20.41
N ASN A 101 21.04 -5.70 -20.41
CA ASN A 101 21.76 -6.29 -21.55
C ASN A 101 20.89 -7.40 -22.13
N ALA A 102 20.13 -7.10 -23.19
CA ALA A 102 19.09 -7.98 -23.71
C ALA A 102 19.09 -8.07 -25.24
N LYS A 103 18.49 -9.14 -25.76
CA LYS A 103 18.29 -9.28 -27.22
C LYS A 103 17.01 -8.57 -27.67
N SER A 104 15.96 -8.57 -26.84
CA SER A 104 14.62 -8.07 -27.21
C SER A 104 14.31 -6.73 -26.56
N TRP A 105 13.75 -5.83 -27.37
CA TRP A 105 13.35 -4.47 -26.99
C TRP A 105 12.02 -4.10 -27.63
N THR A 106 11.29 -3.16 -27.04
CA THR A 106 10.02 -2.67 -27.58
C THR A 106 10.19 -1.26 -28.15
N LEU A 107 9.49 -0.98 -29.26
CA LEU A 107 9.25 0.36 -29.76
C LEU A 107 7.78 0.67 -29.58
N LEU A 108 7.44 1.36 -28.49
CA LEU A 108 6.08 1.76 -28.17
C LEU A 108 5.73 2.98 -29.03
N ALA A 109 4.60 2.89 -29.72
CA ALA A 109 4.13 3.99 -30.57
C ALA A 109 3.45 5.09 -29.76
N ASN A 110 2.94 4.79 -28.56
CA ASN A 110 2.10 5.66 -27.71
C ASN A 110 0.98 6.32 -28.52
N ALA A 111 0.39 5.58 -29.49
CA ALA A 111 -0.57 6.14 -30.45
C ALA A 111 -1.91 6.51 -29.81
N ALA A 112 -2.29 5.82 -28.75
CA ALA A 112 -3.48 6.11 -27.97
C ALA A 112 -3.31 7.34 -27.04
N ASP A 113 -2.08 7.80 -26.85
CA ASP A 113 -1.75 8.90 -25.95
C ASP A 113 -1.28 10.15 -26.73
N LYS A 114 -2.08 11.19 -26.73
CA LYS A 114 -1.72 12.46 -27.41
C LYS A 114 -0.57 13.20 -26.76
N THR A 115 -0.28 12.93 -25.49
CA THR A 115 0.92 13.48 -24.83
C THR A 115 2.18 12.67 -25.14
N LEU A 116 2.07 11.42 -25.56
CA LEU A 116 3.13 10.42 -25.77
C LEU A 116 3.90 10.01 -24.51
N ILE A 117 3.57 10.55 -23.32
CA ILE A 117 4.36 10.43 -22.08
C ILE A 117 3.70 9.62 -20.97
N ARG A 118 2.43 9.17 -21.09
CA ARG A 118 1.71 8.50 -20.00
C ARG A 118 2.39 7.22 -19.53
N ASN A 119 2.90 6.39 -20.46
CA ASN A 119 3.74 5.23 -20.10
C ASN A 119 5.01 5.63 -19.35
N ALA A 120 5.64 6.74 -19.73
CA ALA A 120 6.81 7.29 -19.05
C ALA A 120 6.46 7.82 -17.65
N LEU A 121 5.28 8.41 -17.45
CA LEU A 121 4.80 8.87 -16.14
C LEU A 121 4.49 7.69 -15.20
N ALA A 122 3.92 6.59 -15.72
CA ALA A 122 3.76 5.37 -14.93
C ALA A 122 5.11 4.77 -14.51
N SER A 123 6.11 4.78 -15.41
CA SER A 123 7.49 4.40 -15.06
C SER A 123 8.09 5.34 -14.00
N ALA A 124 7.84 6.64 -14.10
CA ALA A 124 8.29 7.62 -13.10
C ALA A 124 7.65 7.36 -11.72
N TYR A 125 6.36 7.06 -11.66
CA TYR A 125 5.72 6.62 -10.42
C TYR A 125 6.41 5.36 -9.86
N SER A 126 6.64 4.35 -10.69
CA SER A 126 7.31 3.10 -10.31
C SER A 126 8.73 3.35 -9.76
N GLU A 127 9.48 4.30 -10.35
CA GLU A 127 10.81 4.73 -9.85
C GLU A 127 10.71 5.47 -8.50
N PHE A 128 9.64 6.24 -8.28
CA PHE A 128 9.42 6.99 -7.03
C PHE A 128 8.95 6.09 -5.88
N SER A 129 8.23 5.03 -6.20
CA SER A 129 7.71 4.03 -5.25
C SER A 129 8.81 3.05 -4.80
N SER A 130 8.45 1.96 -4.14
CA SER A 130 9.37 0.88 -3.75
C SER A 130 9.29 -0.33 -4.68
N LEU A 131 8.72 -0.19 -5.87
CA LEU A 131 8.68 -1.28 -6.85
C LEU A 131 10.10 -1.65 -7.31
N PRO A 132 10.49 -2.93 -7.27
CA PRO A 132 11.87 -3.37 -7.53
C PRO A 132 12.34 -3.13 -8.96
N PHE A 133 11.41 -3.02 -9.89
CA PHE A 133 11.71 -2.81 -11.30
C PHE A 133 10.73 -1.83 -11.94
N SER A 134 11.29 -0.82 -12.60
CA SER A 134 10.57 0.09 -13.50
C SER A 134 11.14 -0.09 -14.92
N PRO A 135 10.31 -0.29 -15.96
CA PRO A 135 10.81 -0.41 -17.32
C PRO A 135 11.58 0.82 -17.74
N SER A 136 12.84 0.63 -18.07
CA SER A 136 13.68 1.73 -18.60
C SER A 136 13.28 2.06 -20.03
N TYR A 137 13.37 3.33 -20.38
CA TYR A 137 12.97 3.82 -21.69
C TYR A 137 13.83 4.98 -22.20
N LYS A 138 13.73 5.23 -23.48
CA LYS A 138 14.27 6.43 -24.17
C LYS A 138 13.34 6.80 -25.32
N PHE A 139 13.09 8.09 -25.50
CA PHE A 139 12.34 8.55 -26.68
C PHE A 139 13.27 8.66 -27.88
N VAL A 140 12.77 8.29 -29.04
CA VAL A 140 13.49 8.25 -30.30
C VAL A 140 12.58 8.65 -31.45
N ASP A 141 13.17 9.21 -32.51
CA ASP A 141 12.51 9.34 -33.80
C ASP A 141 12.69 8.05 -34.60
N LEU A 142 11.63 7.51 -35.19
CA LEU A 142 11.69 6.28 -35.99
C LEU A 142 11.54 6.58 -37.47
N VAL A 143 12.47 6.07 -38.27
CA VAL A 143 12.39 5.99 -39.73
C VAL A 143 12.36 4.52 -40.14
N LEU A 144 11.31 4.11 -40.83
CA LEU A 144 11.12 2.73 -41.30
C LEU A 144 11.00 2.72 -42.83
N ASN A 145 11.91 2.00 -43.50
CA ASN A 145 11.99 1.97 -44.97
C ASN A 145 11.94 3.40 -45.57
N ASP A 146 12.87 4.23 -45.12
CA ASP A 146 13.04 5.64 -45.50
C ASP A 146 11.82 6.57 -45.19
N THR A 147 10.80 6.06 -44.52
CA THR A 147 9.63 6.85 -44.11
C THR A 147 9.71 7.20 -42.64
N TYR A 148 9.61 8.49 -42.31
CA TYR A 148 9.48 8.95 -40.93
C TYR A 148 8.18 8.44 -40.30
N MET A 149 8.28 7.75 -39.18
CA MET A 149 7.13 7.12 -38.52
C MET A 149 6.66 7.89 -37.28
N GLY A 150 7.41 8.88 -36.81
CA GLY A 150 7.06 9.69 -35.65
C GLY A 150 7.96 9.44 -34.45
N CYS A 151 7.58 10.05 -33.33
CA CYS A 151 8.19 9.85 -32.02
C CYS A 151 7.78 8.51 -31.45
N TYR A 152 8.74 7.70 -31.02
CA TYR A 152 8.54 6.40 -30.38
C TYR A 152 9.25 6.37 -29.03
N GLN A 153 8.80 5.49 -28.15
CA GLN A 153 9.48 5.17 -26.90
C GLN A 153 10.10 3.79 -27.04
N ILE A 154 11.46 3.72 -27.11
CA ILE A 154 12.14 2.44 -26.96
C ILE A 154 12.16 2.08 -25.48
N SER A 155 11.78 0.86 -25.13
CA SER A 155 11.63 0.43 -23.74
C SER A 155 12.08 -1.01 -23.53
N ASP A 156 12.34 -1.33 -22.27
CA ASP A 156 12.52 -2.72 -21.84
C ASP A 156 11.32 -3.58 -22.27
N GLN A 157 11.63 -4.83 -22.61
CA GLN A 157 10.63 -5.90 -22.64
C GLN A 157 10.49 -6.44 -21.22
N ILE A 158 9.27 -6.73 -20.79
CA ILE A 158 9.06 -7.41 -19.51
C ILE A 158 9.51 -8.86 -19.69
N ASP A 159 10.61 -9.21 -19.05
CA ASP A 159 11.17 -10.56 -19.00
C ASP A 159 12.08 -10.74 -17.76
N ILE A 160 12.44 -11.98 -17.44
CA ILE A 160 13.37 -12.29 -16.35
C ILE A 160 14.79 -12.00 -16.80
N LYS A 161 15.41 -10.97 -16.25
CA LYS A 161 16.81 -10.56 -16.48
C LYS A 161 17.33 -9.71 -15.34
N LYS A 162 18.63 -9.78 -15.10
CA LYS A 162 19.33 -8.84 -14.22
C LYS A 162 19.09 -7.41 -14.67
N LYS A 163 18.51 -6.52 -14.06
CA LYS A 163 18.10 -5.16 -14.46
C LYS A 163 16.74 -5.07 -15.17
N ARG A 164 15.97 -6.15 -15.16
CA ARG A 164 14.54 -6.23 -15.45
C ARG A 164 13.87 -6.90 -14.26
N VAL A 165 12.96 -7.85 -14.46
CA VAL A 165 12.48 -8.69 -13.34
C VAL A 165 13.65 -9.58 -12.90
N ASN A 166 14.28 -9.23 -11.78
CA ASN A 166 15.52 -9.84 -11.33
C ASN A 166 15.27 -10.98 -10.35
N ILE A 167 14.79 -12.09 -10.88
CA ILE A 167 14.59 -13.34 -10.15
C ILE A 167 15.39 -14.46 -10.81
N VAL A 168 15.50 -15.61 -10.16
CA VAL A 168 16.16 -16.78 -10.72
C VAL A 168 15.38 -17.27 -11.94
N GLU A 169 16.02 -17.31 -13.12
CA GLU A 169 15.46 -17.91 -14.34
C GLU A 169 15.67 -19.43 -14.28
N GLN A 170 14.64 -20.21 -14.57
CA GLN A 170 14.76 -21.68 -14.58
C GLN A 170 15.59 -22.15 -15.80
N ASP A 171 16.37 -23.20 -15.62
CA ASP A 171 17.19 -23.76 -16.68
C ASP A 171 16.33 -24.46 -17.76
N VAL A 172 16.82 -24.38 -19.01
CA VAL A 172 16.21 -25.05 -20.16
C VAL A 172 17.28 -25.84 -20.89
N PRO A 173 17.14 -27.18 -21.02
CA PRO A 173 16.06 -28.01 -20.48
C PRO A 173 16.11 -28.12 -18.94
N LEU A 174 14.96 -28.34 -18.33
CA LEU A 174 14.84 -28.51 -16.88
C LEU A 174 15.57 -29.80 -16.43
N ALA A 175 16.47 -29.68 -15.44
CA ALA A 175 17.10 -30.83 -14.83
C ALA A 175 16.11 -31.66 -14.01
N GLU A 176 16.35 -32.96 -13.81
CA GLU A 176 15.43 -33.90 -13.15
C GLU A 176 15.19 -33.52 -11.67
N ASP A 177 16.21 -32.94 -11.01
CA ASP A 177 16.19 -32.52 -9.60
C ASP A 177 16.11 -30.99 -9.43
N ALA A 178 15.74 -30.25 -10.50
CA ALA A 178 15.66 -28.80 -10.45
C ALA A 178 14.60 -28.30 -9.47
N ASP A 179 14.93 -27.25 -8.74
CA ASP A 179 13.96 -26.51 -7.93
C ASP A 179 13.01 -25.71 -8.83
N ILE A 180 11.75 -26.12 -8.87
CA ILE A 180 10.69 -25.45 -9.64
C ILE A 180 9.85 -24.51 -8.78
N SER A 181 10.30 -24.17 -7.56
CA SER A 181 9.50 -23.35 -6.61
C SER A 181 9.40 -21.88 -7.00
N GLY A 182 10.13 -21.41 -8.02
CA GLY A 182 10.11 -20.04 -8.51
C GLY A 182 10.68 -19.90 -9.90
N GLY A 183 10.95 -18.66 -10.33
CA GLY A 183 11.36 -18.35 -11.70
C GLY A 183 10.14 -18.18 -12.62
N TYR A 184 8.98 -17.80 -12.06
CA TYR A 184 7.78 -17.57 -12.84
C TYR A 184 7.48 -16.09 -12.99
N LEU A 185 7.27 -15.66 -14.22
CA LEU A 185 6.73 -14.35 -14.58
C LEU A 185 5.34 -14.54 -15.15
N LEU A 186 4.37 -13.87 -14.56
CA LEU A 186 2.94 -14.07 -14.80
C LEU A 186 2.26 -12.77 -15.19
N GLU A 187 1.14 -12.87 -15.92
CA GLU A 187 0.29 -11.74 -16.27
C GLU A 187 -1.19 -12.14 -16.14
N VAL A 188 -2.02 -11.26 -15.57
CA VAL A 188 -3.48 -11.38 -15.75
C VAL A 188 -3.79 -10.92 -17.16
N ASP A 189 -4.04 -11.85 -18.08
CA ASP A 189 -4.23 -11.60 -19.50
C ASP A 189 -5.69 -11.85 -19.93
N GLY A 190 -6.41 -10.75 -20.16
CA GLY A 190 -7.80 -10.81 -20.64
C GLY A 190 -7.96 -11.40 -22.04
N PHE A 191 -6.93 -11.40 -22.86
CA PHE A 191 -6.95 -11.98 -24.22
C PHE A 191 -6.72 -13.50 -24.23
N LYS A 192 -6.14 -14.03 -23.14
CA LYS A 192 -5.80 -15.46 -22.99
C LYS A 192 -4.89 -15.98 -24.09
N ASP A 193 -3.92 -15.15 -24.50
CA ASP A 193 -2.94 -15.52 -25.51
C ASP A 193 -1.87 -16.46 -24.93
N GLY A 194 -1.43 -17.47 -25.72
CA GLY A 194 -0.35 -18.39 -25.36
C GLY A 194 -0.68 -19.31 -24.18
N ASN A 195 0.32 -19.64 -23.34
CA ASN A 195 0.17 -20.54 -22.21
C ASN A 195 -0.63 -19.90 -21.08
N CYS A 196 -1.95 -20.00 -21.15
CA CYS A 196 -2.88 -19.44 -20.20
C CYS A 196 -3.64 -20.49 -19.43
N PHE A 197 -3.94 -20.20 -18.17
CA PHE A 197 -4.91 -20.96 -17.37
C PHE A 197 -5.88 -20.00 -16.68
N THR A 198 -7.00 -20.56 -16.23
CA THR A 198 -7.97 -19.80 -15.43
C THR A 198 -7.97 -20.34 -14.02
N THR A 199 -7.92 -19.45 -13.02
CA THR A 199 -7.93 -19.82 -11.61
C THR A 199 -9.27 -20.43 -11.19
N SER A 200 -9.25 -21.28 -10.16
CA SER A 200 -10.43 -22.09 -9.77
C SER A 200 -11.44 -21.32 -8.91
N VAL A 201 -11.04 -20.23 -8.24
CA VAL A 201 -11.89 -19.53 -7.26
C VAL A 201 -12.53 -18.28 -7.86
N TYR A 202 -11.72 -17.40 -8.48
CA TYR A 202 -12.18 -16.12 -9.03
C TYR A 202 -12.24 -16.10 -10.56
N ASN A 203 -11.89 -17.22 -11.23
CA ASN A 203 -11.85 -17.34 -12.69
C ASN A 203 -10.95 -16.29 -13.36
N VAL A 204 -9.82 -15.96 -12.73
CA VAL A 204 -8.85 -15.01 -13.26
C VAL A 204 -7.99 -15.69 -14.33
N PRO A 205 -7.89 -15.15 -15.55
CA PRO A 205 -7.02 -15.71 -16.59
C PRO A 205 -5.58 -15.31 -16.34
N ILE A 206 -4.71 -16.28 -16.17
CA ILE A 206 -3.28 -16.10 -15.91
C ILE A 206 -2.48 -16.62 -17.10
N ARG A 207 -1.64 -15.78 -17.66
CA ARG A 207 -0.63 -16.14 -18.64
C ARG A 207 0.72 -16.37 -17.97
N ILE A 208 1.40 -17.43 -18.35
CA ILE A 208 2.76 -17.71 -17.95
C ILE A 208 3.70 -17.17 -19.03
N HIS A 209 4.52 -16.16 -18.71
CA HIS A 209 5.50 -15.57 -19.59
C HIS A 209 6.89 -16.21 -19.44
N SER A 210 7.17 -16.73 -18.26
CA SER A 210 8.40 -17.48 -17.99
C SER A 210 8.08 -18.61 -17.01
N PRO A 211 8.59 -19.83 -17.29
CA PRO A 211 9.28 -20.26 -18.52
C PRO A 211 8.44 -20.05 -19.78
N ASP A 212 9.11 -19.90 -20.96
CA ASP A 212 8.44 -19.72 -22.26
C ASP A 212 7.51 -20.90 -22.59
N GLU A 213 6.48 -20.66 -23.40
CA GLU A 213 5.42 -21.62 -23.72
C GLU A 213 5.93 -22.95 -24.33
N ASP A 214 6.98 -22.88 -25.13
CA ASP A 214 7.66 -24.01 -25.79
C ASP A 214 8.74 -24.68 -24.92
N GLU A 215 9.04 -24.11 -23.74
CA GLU A 215 10.07 -24.56 -22.82
C GLU A 215 9.51 -25.13 -21.51
N ILE A 216 8.34 -24.68 -21.07
CA ILE A 216 7.72 -25.08 -19.80
C ILE A 216 7.25 -26.54 -19.82
N VAL A 217 7.62 -27.30 -18.79
CA VAL A 217 7.18 -28.70 -18.66
C VAL A 217 5.93 -28.82 -17.75
N ALA A 218 5.28 -29.99 -17.81
CA ALA A 218 4.02 -30.23 -17.10
C ALA A 218 4.10 -30.01 -15.58
N SER A 219 5.22 -30.39 -14.94
CA SER A 219 5.43 -30.19 -13.49
C SER A 219 5.50 -28.73 -13.10
N GLN A 220 6.21 -27.90 -13.87
CA GLN A 220 6.28 -26.44 -13.66
C GLN A 220 4.91 -25.79 -13.83
N ASN A 221 4.20 -26.15 -14.90
CA ASN A 221 2.86 -25.62 -15.18
C ASN A 221 1.87 -25.97 -14.05
N GLN A 222 1.92 -27.21 -13.56
CA GLN A 222 1.08 -27.64 -12.44
C GLN A 222 1.43 -26.90 -11.15
N TYR A 223 2.72 -26.80 -10.82
CA TYR A 223 3.20 -26.11 -9.62
C TYR A 223 2.66 -24.68 -9.53
N ILE A 224 2.86 -23.87 -10.59
CA ILE A 224 2.45 -22.47 -10.53
C ILE A 224 0.93 -22.29 -10.52
N ARG A 225 0.18 -23.17 -11.22
CA ARG A 225 -1.29 -23.19 -11.14
C ARG A 225 -1.77 -23.47 -9.71
N ASP A 226 -1.18 -24.47 -9.06
CA ASP A 226 -1.53 -24.84 -7.69
C ASP A 226 -1.19 -23.70 -6.73
N TYR A 227 -0.06 -23.04 -6.93
CA TYR A 227 0.37 -21.92 -6.11
C TYR A 227 -0.59 -20.73 -6.21
N ILE A 228 -1.01 -20.34 -7.40
CA ILE A 228 -1.98 -19.25 -7.59
C ILE A 228 -3.37 -19.64 -7.06
N ASN A 229 -3.80 -20.89 -7.23
CA ASN A 229 -5.03 -21.38 -6.62
C ASN A 229 -4.94 -21.41 -5.08
N GLN A 230 -3.78 -21.70 -4.51
CA GLN A 230 -3.54 -21.58 -3.06
C GLN A 230 -3.70 -20.12 -2.58
N PHE A 231 -3.14 -19.17 -3.30
CA PHE A 231 -3.32 -17.73 -3.00
C PHE A 231 -4.80 -17.36 -2.99
N GLU A 232 -5.56 -17.72 -4.02
CA GLU A 232 -6.99 -17.43 -4.07
C GLU A 232 -7.80 -18.13 -2.98
N ASN A 233 -7.45 -19.38 -2.64
CA ASN A 233 -8.10 -20.11 -1.54
C ASN A 233 -7.85 -19.43 -0.19
N ARG A 234 -6.62 -18.94 0.08
CA ARG A 234 -6.32 -18.16 1.27
C ARG A 234 -7.09 -16.83 1.29
N LEU A 235 -7.18 -16.15 0.15
CA LEU A 235 -7.91 -14.90 0.01
C LEU A 235 -9.43 -15.10 0.22
N ARG A 236 -10.01 -16.21 -0.20
CA ARG A 236 -11.43 -16.55 -0.01
C ARG A 236 -11.78 -17.00 1.40
N ALA A 237 -10.86 -17.63 2.12
CA ALA A 237 -11.10 -18.22 3.42
C ALA A 237 -11.65 -17.19 4.44
N ASN A 238 -12.34 -17.68 5.49
CA ASN A 238 -12.77 -16.82 6.60
C ASN A 238 -11.58 -16.22 7.37
N THR A 239 -10.41 -16.88 7.32
CA THR A 239 -9.15 -16.44 7.91
C THR A 239 -8.32 -15.54 6.97
N PHE A 240 -8.91 -15.01 5.90
CA PHE A 240 -8.17 -14.26 4.86
C PHE A 240 -7.39 -13.06 5.41
N ALA A 241 -7.92 -12.40 6.45
CA ALA A 241 -7.30 -11.25 7.12
C ALA A 241 -6.30 -11.64 8.23
N ASP A 242 -6.04 -12.93 8.44
CA ASP A 242 -5.02 -13.41 9.37
C ASP A 242 -3.62 -13.28 8.72
N ALA A 243 -2.62 -12.83 9.49
CA ALA A 243 -1.28 -12.57 8.95
C ALA A 243 -0.55 -13.85 8.48
N GLU A 244 -0.80 -14.99 9.13
CA GLU A 244 -0.09 -16.24 8.88
C GLU A 244 -0.90 -17.21 8.01
N LYS A 245 -2.22 -17.21 8.17
CA LYS A 245 -3.13 -18.16 7.49
C LYS A 245 -3.78 -17.57 6.24
N GLY A 246 -3.90 -16.24 6.18
CA GLY A 246 -4.49 -15.49 5.08
C GLY A 246 -3.55 -15.29 3.90
N TYR A 247 -3.97 -14.43 2.97
CA TYR A 247 -3.22 -14.09 1.75
C TYR A 247 -1.88 -13.40 2.04
N ARG A 248 -1.79 -12.65 3.15
CA ARG A 248 -0.58 -11.91 3.53
C ARG A 248 0.64 -12.79 3.75
N ALA A 249 0.44 -14.06 4.10
CA ALA A 249 1.55 -15.00 4.30
C ALA A 249 2.28 -15.39 3.02
N ILE A 250 1.69 -15.15 1.84
CA ILE A 250 2.25 -15.55 0.54
C ILE A 250 2.28 -14.42 -0.48
N VAL A 251 2.19 -13.17 -0.03
CA VAL A 251 2.27 -11.98 -0.89
C VAL A 251 3.29 -11.00 -0.32
N ASP A 252 4.13 -10.44 -1.15
CA ASP A 252 4.91 -9.28 -0.75
C ASP A 252 3.99 -8.05 -0.66
N SER A 253 3.81 -7.57 0.56
CA SER A 253 2.89 -6.46 0.85
C SER A 253 3.36 -5.13 0.29
N THR A 254 4.65 -4.90 0.17
CA THR A 254 5.22 -3.66 -0.33
C THR A 254 4.93 -3.50 -1.82
N THR A 255 5.26 -4.52 -2.61
CA THR A 255 5.01 -4.48 -4.06
C THR A 255 3.52 -4.49 -4.39
N LEU A 256 2.70 -5.23 -3.63
CA LEU A 256 1.25 -5.22 -3.79
C LEU A 256 0.66 -3.83 -3.58
N ILE A 257 1.01 -3.16 -2.48
CA ILE A 257 0.48 -1.83 -2.14
C ILE A 257 0.99 -0.78 -3.15
N ASP A 258 2.28 -0.78 -3.48
CA ASP A 258 2.84 0.20 -4.42
C ASP A 258 2.31 0.01 -5.85
N TRP A 259 2.15 -1.22 -6.33
CA TRP A 259 1.51 -1.49 -7.61
C TRP A 259 0.03 -1.06 -7.61
N PHE A 260 -0.71 -1.39 -6.54
CA PHE A 260 -2.10 -1.00 -6.38
C PHE A 260 -2.25 0.52 -6.39
N LEU A 261 -1.46 1.23 -5.60
CA LEU A 261 -1.46 2.70 -5.57
C LEU A 261 -1.09 3.30 -6.94
N GLY A 262 -0.13 2.68 -7.66
CA GLY A 262 0.21 3.10 -9.02
C GLY A 262 -0.97 3.00 -9.99
N THR A 263 -1.73 1.93 -9.90
CA THR A 263 -2.94 1.72 -10.72
C THR A 263 -4.03 2.75 -10.39
N GLU A 264 -4.26 3.02 -9.09
CA GLU A 264 -5.25 4.01 -8.66
C GLU A 264 -4.81 5.45 -8.97
N ILE A 265 -3.57 5.85 -8.64
CA ILE A 265 -3.07 7.21 -8.85
C ILE A 265 -3.03 7.59 -10.34
N THR A 266 -2.71 6.64 -11.19
CA THR A 266 -2.73 6.87 -12.64
C THR A 266 -4.12 6.75 -13.24
N ALA A 267 -5.10 6.31 -12.47
CA ALA A 267 -6.45 5.97 -12.91
C ALA A 267 -6.45 5.17 -14.21
N ASN A 268 -5.66 4.09 -14.23
CA ASN A 268 -5.64 3.20 -15.39
C ASN A 268 -6.87 2.30 -15.41
N ILE A 269 -7.81 2.60 -16.28
CA ILE A 269 -9.09 1.84 -16.36
C ILE A 269 -8.89 0.36 -16.67
N ASP A 270 -7.89 0.02 -17.48
CA ASP A 270 -7.51 -1.35 -17.79
C ASP A 270 -6.40 -1.89 -16.86
N GLY A 271 -6.08 -1.17 -15.77
CA GLY A 271 -4.98 -1.50 -14.87
C GLY A 271 -5.13 -2.82 -14.11
N TYR A 272 -6.33 -3.38 -14.10
CA TYR A 272 -6.62 -4.72 -13.56
C TYR A 272 -6.67 -5.83 -14.63
N TYR A 273 -6.40 -5.47 -15.91
CA TYR A 273 -5.80 -6.30 -16.93
C TYR A 273 -4.31 -6.03 -17.03
N SER A 274 -3.57 -6.80 -17.81
CA SER A 274 -2.13 -6.63 -18.02
C SER A 274 -1.34 -6.45 -16.71
N THR A 275 -1.87 -7.06 -15.61
CA THR A 275 -1.24 -7.04 -14.30
C THR A 275 -0.12 -8.06 -14.27
N TYR A 276 1.12 -7.58 -14.23
CA TYR A 276 2.29 -8.45 -14.05
C TYR A 276 2.54 -8.73 -12.57
N PHE A 277 2.96 -9.96 -12.29
CA PHE A 277 3.45 -10.40 -10.99
C PHE A 277 4.35 -11.61 -11.16
N TYR A 278 5.14 -11.92 -10.14
CA TYR A 278 6.16 -12.96 -10.27
C TYR A 278 6.41 -13.70 -8.97
N LYS A 279 7.01 -14.88 -9.08
CA LYS A 279 7.45 -15.72 -7.97
C LYS A 279 8.92 -16.09 -8.14
N ASP A 280 9.74 -15.71 -7.16
CA ASP A 280 11.14 -16.13 -7.10
C ASP A 280 11.30 -17.47 -6.37
N GLN A 281 12.45 -18.09 -6.49
CA GLN A 281 12.85 -19.28 -5.72
C GLN A 281 13.30 -18.94 -4.30
N SER A 282 13.74 -17.69 -4.06
CA SER A 282 14.33 -17.23 -2.79
C SER A 282 13.38 -17.30 -1.60
N ASP A 283 12.08 -17.27 -1.83
CA ASP A 283 11.05 -17.27 -0.79
C ASP A 283 9.70 -17.82 -1.29
N SER A 284 8.68 -17.71 -0.43
CA SER A 284 7.32 -18.14 -0.73
C SER A 284 6.37 -16.98 -1.06
N LEU A 285 6.86 -15.84 -1.56
CA LEU A 285 6.03 -14.69 -1.81
C LEU A 285 5.71 -14.49 -3.30
N LEU A 286 4.53 -13.94 -3.57
CA LEU A 286 4.16 -13.34 -4.85
C LEU A 286 4.45 -11.85 -4.80
N TYR A 287 5.12 -11.35 -5.83
CA TYR A 287 5.51 -9.95 -5.99
C TYR A 287 4.71 -9.31 -7.12
N TRP A 288 4.12 -8.12 -6.90
CA TRP A 288 3.37 -7.37 -7.91
C TRP A 288 4.26 -6.42 -8.71
N GLY A 289 3.93 -6.27 -9.98
CA GLY A 289 4.68 -5.45 -10.92
C GLY A 289 5.51 -6.28 -11.93
N PRO A 290 6.22 -5.58 -12.84
CA PRO A 290 6.28 -4.13 -13.01
C PRO A 290 4.98 -3.52 -13.55
N MET A 291 4.85 -2.19 -13.45
CA MET A 291 3.77 -1.45 -14.12
C MET A 291 3.98 -1.48 -15.63
N TRP A 292 2.91 -1.78 -16.37
CA TRP A 292 2.95 -1.92 -17.82
C TRP A 292 1.61 -1.56 -18.45
N ASP A 293 1.63 -0.92 -19.65
CA ASP A 293 0.45 -0.62 -20.46
C ASP A 293 -0.44 0.51 -19.90
N TYR A 294 0.17 1.70 -19.71
CA TYR A 294 -0.46 2.87 -19.11
C TYR A 294 -0.74 4.02 -20.11
N ASP A 295 -0.81 3.76 -21.41
CA ASP A 295 -1.04 4.79 -22.44
C ASP A 295 -2.49 5.33 -22.45
N ILE A 296 -3.43 4.62 -21.84
CA ILE A 296 -4.81 5.06 -21.63
C ILE A 296 -5.11 5.54 -20.20
N ALA A 297 -4.09 5.58 -19.34
CA ALA A 297 -4.19 6.10 -17.97
C ALA A 297 -4.33 7.63 -17.93
N PHE A 298 -4.40 8.22 -16.74
CA PHE A 298 -4.48 9.67 -16.52
C PHE A 298 -5.61 10.34 -17.35
N ASN A 299 -6.84 9.84 -17.16
CA ASN A 299 -8.04 10.38 -17.81
C ASN A 299 -8.01 10.33 -19.35
N ASN A 300 -7.47 9.28 -19.95
CA ASN A 300 -7.35 9.15 -21.40
C ASN A 300 -8.28 8.08 -22.01
N ASP A 301 -9.44 7.83 -21.39
CA ASP A 301 -10.36 6.78 -21.84
C ASP A 301 -11.83 7.14 -21.62
N TYR A 302 -12.56 7.35 -22.72
CA TYR A 302 -13.99 7.73 -22.69
C TYR A 302 -14.91 6.62 -22.14
N ARG A 303 -14.46 5.38 -22.06
CA ARG A 303 -15.26 4.28 -21.45
C ARG A 303 -15.60 4.56 -19.98
N MET A 304 -14.90 5.50 -19.35
CA MET A 304 -15.13 5.97 -17.99
C MET A 304 -16.27 6.99 -17.88
N GLN A 305 -16.82 7.47 -19.02
CA GLN A 305 -17.91 8.44 -19.02
C GLN A 305 -19.21 7.79 -18.53
N ARG A 306 -19.78 8.30 -17.42
CA ARG A 306 -21.11 7.92 -16.98
C ARG A 306 -22.19 8.67 -17.77
N GLU A 307 -23.42 8.12 -17.79
CA GLU A 307 -24.59 8.55 -18.61
C GLU A 307 -25.00 10.03 -18.50
N GLN A 308 -24.37 10.85 -17.66
CA GLN A 308 -24.71 12.26 -17.41
C GLN A 308 -23.62 13.25 -17.81
N GLY A 309 -22.63 12.86 -18.59
CA GLY A 309 -21.62 13.79 -19.13
C GLY A 309 -20.59 14.30 -18.11
N VAL A 310 -20.57 13.78 -16.87
CA VAL A 310 -19.58 14.12 -15.86
C VAL A 310 -18.43 13.13 -15.92
N TRP A 311 -17.21 13.64 -16.07
CA TRP A 311 -16.00 12.85 -16.02
C TRP A 311 -15.80 12.30 -14.60
N THR A 312 -15.85 10.99 -14.46
CA THR A 312 -15.86 10.34 -13.14
C THR A 312 -14.51 9.76 -12.75
N THR A 313 -13.53 9.70 -13.65
CA THR A 313 -12.20 9.14 -13.36
C THR A 313 -11.48 9.88 -12.25
N ALA A 314 -11.49 11.22 -12.26
CA ALA A 314 -10.86 12.00 -11.20
C ALA A 314 -11.50 11.82 -9.82
N TYR A 315 -12.73 11.30 -9.77
CA TYR A 315 -13.53 11.16 -8.56
C TYR A 315 -14.03 9.72 -8.33
N SER A 316 -13.26 8.74 -8.76
CA SER A 316 -13.60 7.32 -8.59
C SER A 316 -12.36 6.48 -8.31
N LEU A 317 -12.52 5.41 -7.54
CA LEU A 317 -11.51 4.37 -7.42
C LEU A 317 -11.58 3.44 -8.64
N MET A 318 -10.45 3.06 -9.17
CA MET A 318 -10.40 2.08 -10.27
C MET A 318 -10.89 0.70 -9.82
N THR A 319 -10.76 0.38 -8.54
CA THR A 319 -11.39 -0.82 -7.96
C THR A 319 -12.91 -0.83 -8.10
N ASP A 320 -13.55 0.32 -8.17
CA ASP A 320 -15.01 0.42 -8.34
C ASP A 320 -15.40 0.38 -9.83
N ILE A 321 -14.70 1.12 -10.68
CA ILE A 321 -15.12 1.38 -12.07
C ILE A 321 -14.22 0.77 -13.14
N GLY A 322 -12.95 0.42 -12.84
CA GLY A 322 -12.00 -0.13 -13.80
C GLY A 322 -12.34 -1.53 -14.29
N TYR A 323 -11.68 -1.94 -15.35
CA TYR A 323 -11.81 -3.25 -15.97
C TYR A 323 -10.65 -4.17 -15.60
N GLY A 324 -10.94 -5.46 -15.57
CA GLY A 324 -9.96 -6.53 -15.33
C GLY A 324 -10.25 -7.37 -14.10
N GLN A 325 -9.81 -8.62 -14.15
CA GLN A 325 -10.15 -9.61 -13.12
C GLN A 325 -9.34 -9.47 -11.84
N THR A 326 -8.14 -8.92 -11.88
CA THR A 326 -7.33 -8.64 -10.67
C THR A 326 -8.11 -7.81 -9.65
N LYS A 327 -9.04 -6.97 -10.12
CA LYS A 327 -9.96 -6.21 -9.28
C LYS A 327 -10.72 -7.07 -8.26
N LEU A 328 -11.04 -8.33 -8.59
CA LEU A 328 -11.75 -9.24 -7.68
C LEU A 328 -10.92 -9.56 -6.43
N TRP A 329 -9.61 -9.73 -6.60
CA TRP A 329 -8.68 -9.94 -5.48
C TRP A 329 -8.61 -8.69 -4.59
N ILE A 330 -8.45 -7.52 -5.20
CA ILE A 330 -8.34 -6.25 -4.46
C ILE A 330 -9.65 -5.93 -3.72
N ASN A 331 -10.81 -6.16 -4.33
CA ASN A 331 -12.10 -5.95 -3.68
C ASN A 331 -12.29 -6.86 -2.45
N ARG A 332 -11.71 -8.06 -2.46
CA ARG A 332 -11.67 -8.91 -1.27
C ARG A 332 -10.69 -8.37 -0.23
N MET A 333 -9.52 -7.89 -0.66
CA MET A 333 -8.49 -7.32 0.24
C MET A 333 -8.99 -6.04 0.93
N TRP A 334 -9.87 -5.25 0.32
CA TRP A 334 -10.50 -4.09 0.96
C TRP A 334 -11.29 -4.45 2.24
N GLN A 335 -11.71 -5.70 2.39
CA GLN A 335 -12.39 -6.18 3.59
C GLN A 335 -11.40 -6.53 4.72
N ASP A 336 -10.10 -6.48 4.47
CA ASP A 336 -9.05 -6.61 5.48
C ASP A 336 -8.70 -5.22 6.05
N PRO A 337 -8.95 -4.96 7.34
CA PRO A 337 -8.60 -3.70 7.99
C PRO A 337 -7.12 -3.34 7.85
N TRP A 338 -6.25 -4.33 7.83
CA TRP A 338 -4.82 -4.12 7.62
C TRP A 338 -4.54 -3.53 6.23
N PHE A 339 -5.16 -4.07 5.16
CA PHE A 339 -4.95 -3.59 3.79
C PHE A 339 -5.34 -2.12 3.65
N SER A 340 -6.54 -1.76 4.13
CA SER A 340 -7.04 -0.38 4.09
C SER A 340 -6.09 0.60 4.81
N ARG A 341 -5.59 0.22 5.99
CA ARG A 341 -4.62 1.05 6.74
C ARG A 341 -3.29 1.19 6.01
N GLN A 342 -2.76 0.09 5.43
CA GLN A 342 -1.50 0.15 4.69
C GLN A 342 -1.62 1.02 3.43
N VAL A 343 -2.71 0.88 2.68
CA VAL A 343 -2.98 1.73 1.50
C VAL A 343 -3.02 3.20 1.90
N ASN A 344 -3.83 3.57 2.90
CA ASN A 344 -3.94 4.96 3.34
C ASN A 344 -2.61 5.51 3.88
N ARG A 345 -1.89 4.75 4.69
CA ARG A 345 -0.58 5.13 5.22
C ARG A 345 0.42 5.36 4.08
N ARG A 346 0.56 4.39 3.19
CA ARG A 346 1.54 4.45 2.09
C ARG A 346 1.23 5.55 1.10
N TYR A 347 -0.04 5.78 0.82
CA TYR A 347 -0.48 6.90 -0.02
C TYR A 347 -0.05 8.25 0.54
N ASN A 348 -0.31 8.51 1.83
CA ASN A 348 0.12 9.74 2.48
C ASN A 348 1.65 9.87 2.52
N GLU A 349 2.41 8.80 2.76
CA GLU A 349 3.87 8.80 2.68
C GLU A 349 4.37 9.22 1.29
N LEU A 350 3.74 8.77 0.21
CA LEU A 350 4.11 9.16 -1.16
C LEU A 350 3.80 10.64 -1.41
N LEU A 351 2.66 11.14 -0.96
CA LEU A 351 2.31 12.56 -1.05
C LEU A 351 3.29 13.44 -0.26
N ASP A 352 3.59 13.07 0.98
CA ASP A 352 4.52 13.80 1.86
C ASP A 352 5.95 13.84 1.28
N LYS A 353 6.34 12.81 0.52
CA LYS A 353 7.60 12.77 -0.24
C LYS A 353 7.58 13.62 -1.51
N GLY A 354 6.46 14.26 -1.84
CA GLY A 354 6.33 15.16 -2.99
C GLY A 354 6.03 14.45 -4.31
N LEU A 355 5.26 13.36 -4.30
CA LEU A 355 4.92 12.60 -5.53
C LEU A 355 4.33 13.48 -6.63
N VAL A 356 3.40 14.38 -6.30
CA VAL A 356 2.73 15.23 -7.30
C VAL A 356 3.73 16.18 -7.96
N ASP A 357 4.56 16.82 -7.18
CA ASP A 357 5.62 17.73 -7.68
C ASP A 357 6.63 16.97 -8.55
N TYR A 358 7.00 15.75 -8.13
CA TYR A 358 7.88 14.90 -8.92
C TYR A 358 7.28 14.54 -10.28
N LEU A 359 6.00 14.17 -10.34
CA LEU A 359 5.31 13.88 -11.60
C LEU A 359 5.22 15.13 -12.49
N TYR A 360 4.96 16.31 -11.91
CA TYR A 360 4.94 17.56 -12.65
C TYR A 360 6.31 17.89 -13.25
N GLN A 361 7.39 17.76 -12.48
CA GLN A 361 8.76 17.93 -12.99
C GLN A 361 9.07 16.95 -14.13
N LYS A 362 8.60 15.71 -14.04
CA LYS A 362 8.75 14.72 -15.12
C LYS A 362 7.96 15.13 -16.36
N ILE A 363 6.73 15.60 -16.23
CA ILE A 363 5.93 16.12 -17.34
C ILE A 363 6.67 17.27 -18.03
N ASP A 364 7.13 18.25 -17.27
CA ASP A 364 7.80 19.44 -17.84
C ASP A 364 9.10 19.06 -18.54
N SER A 365 9.93 18.21 -17.94
CA SER A 365 11.18 17.77 -18.56
C SER A 365 10.96 16.93 -19.82
N LEU A 366 9.96 16.05 -19.83
CA LEU A 366 9.61 15.25 -20.99
C LEU A 366 9.01 16.12 -22.11
N THR A 367 8.13 17.05 -21.78
CA THR A 367 7.54 17.98 -22.75
C THR A 367 8.63 18.84 -23.42
N GLN A 368 9.58 19.33 -22.63
CA GLN A 368 10.72 20.08 -23.15
C GLN A 368 11.60 19.21 -24.07
N LEU A 369 11.90 17.99 -23.64
CA LEU A 369 12.70 17.03 -24.42
C LEU A 369 12.05 16.72 -25.77
N LEU A 370 10.75 16.48 -25.79
CA LEU A 370 10.00 16.02 -26.95
C LEU A 370 9.55 17.14 -27.90
N ASN A 371 9.68 18.39 -27.54
CA ASN A 371 9.08 19.54 -28.25
C ASN A 371 9.19 19.45 -29.76
N ARG A 372 10.39 19.24 -30.32
CA ARG A 372 10.62 19.18 -31.78
C ARG A 372 10.05 17.90 -32.40
N SER A 373 10.18 16.78 -31.71
CA SER A 373 9.67 15.49 -32.19
C SER A 373 8.14 15.44 -32.19
N ILE A 374 7.49 16.11 -31.20
CA ILE A 374 6.02 16.25 -31.16
C ILE A 374 5.50 16.99 -32.39
N GLN A 375 6.14 18.06 -32.82
CA GLN A 375 5.74 18.81 -34.01
C GLN A 375 5.74 17.89 -35.23
N LEU A 376 6.86 17.21 -35.54
CA LEU A 376 6.96 16.27 -36.65
C LEU A 376 6.00 15.09 -36.52
N ASN A 377 5.81 14.60 -35.30
CA ASN A 377 4.88 13.49 -35.04
C ASN A 377 3.45 13.87 -35.44
N TYR A 378 3.00 15.09 -35.08
CA TYR A 378 1.62 15.52 -35.33
C TYR A 378 1.42 16.19 -36.68
N GLU A 379 2.46 16.62 -37.38
CA GLU A 379 2.42 16.86 -38.83
C GLU A 379 2.03 15.60 -39.61
N LYS A 380 2.53 14.43 -39.16
CA LYS A 380 2.24 13.14 -39.79
C LYS A 380 0.89 12.56 -39.35
N TRP A 381 0.62 12.55 -38.05
CA TRP A 381 -0.50 11.75 -37.50
C TRP A 381 -1.75 12.57 -37.11
N GLY A 382 -1.65 13.91 -37.11
CA GLY A 382 -2.73 14.83 -36.68
C GLY A 382 -3.00 14.73 -35.17
N ILE A 383 -3.07 15.89 -34.50
CA ILE A 383 -3.28 15.91 -33.03
C ILE A 383 -4.75 15.88 -32.65
N ASN A 384 -5.62 16.51 -33.42
CA ASN A 384 -7.04 16.68 -33.14
C ASN A 384 -7.94 15.57 -33.72
N GLN A 385 -7.35 14.41 -34.05
CA GLN A 385 -8.08 13.25 -34.55
C GLN A 385 -8.17 12.16 -33.49
N ARG A 386 -9.36 11.58 -33.32
CA ARG A 386 -9.54 10.43 -32.43
C ARG A 386 -8.75 9.25 -32.96
N THR A 387 -7.87 8.73 -32.14
CA THR A 387 -7.01 7.59 -32.46
C THR A 387 -7.51 6.32 -31.76
N TYR A 388 -7.93 6.43 -30.51
CA TYR A 388 -8.39 5.29 -29.71
C TYR A 388 -9.59 5.71 -28.83
N HIS A 389 -9.38 5.92 -27.56
CA HIS A 389 -10.42 6.19 -26.56
C HIS A 389 -10.34 7.61 -25.97
N GLU A 390 -9.66 8.52 -26.61
CA GLU A 390 -9.49 9.88 -26.09
C GLU A 390 -10.84 10.52 -25.73
N ILE A 391 -10.91 11.07 -24.54
CA ILE A 391 -12.10 11.72 -23.99
C ILE A 391 -12.41 13.01 -24.76
N VAL A 392 -11.43 13.89 -24.85
CA VAL A 392 -11.50 15.19 -25.51
C VAL A 392 -10.48 15.23 -26.64
N LEU A 393 -10.80 15.96 -27.70
CA LEU A 393 -9.87 16.23 -28.79
C LEU A 393 -9.49 17.72 -28.74
N TYR A 394 -8.29 17.97 -28.27
CA TYR A 394 -7.72 19.32 -28.24
C TYR A 394 -7.02 19.67 -29.55
N SER A 395 -6.86 20.96 -29.79
CA SER A 395 -6.20 21.49 -30.99
C SER A 395 -4.68 21.67 -30.80
N SER A 396 -4.18 21.65 -29.59
CA SER A 396 -2.76 21.81 -29.31
C SER A 396 -2.25 20.75 -28.31
N TYR A 397 -0.97 20.47 -28.36
CA TYR A 397 -0.28 19.57 -27.44
C TYR A 397 -0.34 20.06 -26.00
N ASP A 398 -0.14 21.37 -25.77
CA ASP A 398 -0.11 21.96 -24.44
C ASP A 398 -1.44 21.77 -23.70
N GLN A 399 -2.57 21.75 -24.42
CA GLN A 399 -3.87 21.47 -23.80
C GLN A 399 -3.95 20.04 -23.25
N TYR A 400 -3.39 19.06 -23.96
CA TYR A 400 -3.31 17.68 -23.46
C TYR A 400 -2.38 17.56 -22.24
N VAL A 401 -1.26 18.29 -22.22
CA VAL A 401 -0.34 18.33 -21.09
C VAL A 401 -1.00 18.97 -19.86
N THR A 402 -1.71 20.08 -20.06
CA THR A 402 -2.46 20.75 -18.99
C THR A 402 -3.51 19.81 -18.39
N ASP A 403 -4.28 19.14 -19.25
CA ASP A 403 -5.31 18.16 -18.83
C ASP A 403 -4.73 17.04 -17.95
N VAL A 404 -3.53 16.52 -18.28
CA VAL A 404 -2.86 15.52 -17.43
C VAL A 404 -2.46 16.09 -16.07
N LYS A 405 -1.94 17.32 -16.02
CA LYS A 405 -1.54 17.96 -14.76
C LYS A 405 -2.76 18.24 -13.86
N ASP A 406 -3.82 18.80 -14.45
CA ASP A 406 -5.07 19.10 -13.74
C ASP A 406 -5.67 17.81 -13.18
N PHE A 407 -5.72 16.75 -14.02
CA PHE A 407 -6.18 15.44 -13.58
C PHE A 407 -5.37 14.89 -12.39
N ILE A 408 -4.04 14.91 -12.44
CA ILE A 408 -3.19 14.43 -11.35
C ILE A 408 -3.52 15.18 -10.04
N SER A 409 -3.66 16.50 -10.10
CA SER A 409 -4.02 17.30 -8.93
C SER A 409 -5.38 16.93 -8.34
N GLU A 410 -6.40 16.92 -9.19
CA GLU A 410 -7.78 16.61 -8.76
C GLU A 410 -7.91 15.18 -8.23
N HIS A 411 -7.35 14.21 -8.96
CA HIS A 411 -7.44 12.80 -8.60
C HIS A 411 -6.67 12.46 -7.33
N CYS A 412 -5.46 13.00 -7.16
CA CYS A 412 -4.70 12.79 -5.92
C CYS A 412 -5.43 13.39 -4.71
N ASN A 413 -6.06 14.55 -4.84
CA ASN A 413 -6.87 15.11 -3.76
C ASN A 413 -8.07 14.22 -3.42
N TYR A 414 -8.78 13.72 -4.44
CA TYR A 414 -9.89 12.78 -4.24
C TYR A 414 -9.44 11.48 -3.55
N LEU A 415 -8.33 10.87 -4.00
CA LEU A 415 -7.82 9.62 -3.44
C LEU A 415 -7.47 9.72 -1.96
N LYS A 416 -7.01 10.89 -1.51
CA LYS A 416 -6.72 11.13 -0.09
C LYS A 416 -7.95 10.87 0.77
N ASP A 417 -9.09 11.46 0.40
CA ASP A 417 -10.34 11.27 1.13
C ASP A 417 -10.93 9.87 0.89
N ALA A 418 -10.85 9.36 -0.33
CA ALA A 418 -11.36 8.04 -0.68
C ALA A 418 -10.67 6.92 0.12
N PHE A 419 -9.34 6.96 0.26
CA PHE A 419 -8.61 5.97 1.05
C PHE A 419 -8.83 6.16 2.56
N ALA A 420 -8.94 7.40 3.06
CA ALA A 420 -9.31 7.66 4.44
C ALA A 420 -10.68 7.09 4.78
N ASN A 421 -11.66 7.24 3.88
CA ASN A 421 -13.02 6.71 4.06
C ASN A 421 -13.12 5.17 3.96
N LYS A 422 -12.11 4.49 3.38
CA LYS A 422 -12.02 3.02 3.35
C LYS A 422 -11.38 2.45 4.61
N MET A 423 -10.79 3.28 5.47
CA MET A 423 -10.24 2.78 6.73
C MET A 423 -11.36 2.31 7.66
N PRO A 424 -11.18 1.15 8.30
CA PRO A 424 -12.09 0.75 9.36
C PRO A 424 -11.97 1.75 10.51
N PRO A 425 -13.03 1.91 11.29
CA PRO A 425 -12.95 2.65 12.55
C PRO A 425 -11.79 2.10 13.41
N GLU A 426 -11.08 3.00 14.09
CA GLU A 426 -10.05 2.57 15.02
C GLU A 426 -10.67 1.72 16.15
N PRO A 427 -10.03 0.61 16.55
CA PRO A 427 -10.51 -0.15 17.69
C PRO A 427 -10.47 0.73 18.94
N THR A 428 -11.41 0.48 19.88
CA THR A 428 -11.38 1.12 21.20
C THR A 428 -9.98 0.91 21.81
N PRO A 429 -9.25 1.99 22.19
CA PRO A 429 -7.91 1.85 22.75
C PRO A 429 -7.93 1.17 24.12
N ASP A 430 -6.79 0.62 24.53
CA ASP A 430 -6.63 0.14 25.91
C ASP A 430 -6.93 1.24 26.90
N PHE A 431 -7.58 0.88 28.01
CA PHE A 431 -7.95 1.87 29.03
C PHE A 431 -6.74 2.37 29.77
N VAL A 432 -6.55 3.69 29.78
CA VAL A 432 -5.52 4.37 30.56
C VAL A 432 -6.21 5.36 31.48
N PRO A 433 -6.13 5.19 32.81
CA PRO A 433 -6.77 6.11 33.76
C PRO A 433 -6.10 7.48 33.73
N VAL A 434 -6.90 8.53 33.86
CA VAL A 434 -6.46 9.91 34.04
C VAL A 434 -6.76 10.37 35.47
N GLU A 435 -6.09 11.43 35.94
CA GLU A 435 -6.19 11.97 37.31
C GLU A 435 -7.47 12.80 37.53
N TYR A 436 -8.60 12.32 37.01
CA TYR A 436 -9.94 12.90 37.16
C TYR A 436 -10.90 11.85 37.67
N PHE A 437 -11.99 12.29 38.31
CA PHE A 437 -13.11 11.40 38.56
C PHE A 437 -13.75 10.94 37.26
N TYR A 438 -14.30 9.75 37.27
CA TYR A 438 -14.98 9.18 36.12
C TYR A 438 -16.47 9.03 36.37
N ARG A 439 -17.26 9.27 35.33
CA ARG A 439 -18.62 8.79 35.19
C ARG A 439 -18.60 7.53 34.32
N ILE A 440 -19.14 6.44 34.83
CA ILE A 440 -19.22 5.17 34.13
C ILE A 440 -20.65 5.00 33.67
N LEU A 441 -20.89 5.12 32.35
CA LEU A 441 -22.21 5.08 31.76
C LEU A 441 -22.49 3.79 31.02
N ASN A 442 -23.67 3.20 31.20
CA ASN A 442 -24.09 2.03 30.44
C ASN A 442 -24.36 2.39 28.98
N SER A 443 -23.89 1.63 28.03
CA SER A 443 -24.01 1.92 26.57
C SER A 443 -25.47 1.87 26.08
N LYS A 444 -26.31 1.05 26.73
CA LYS A 444 -27.74 0.89 26.37
C LYS A 444 -28.62 2.02 26.88
N THR A 445 -28.34 2.48 28.10
CA THR A 445 -29.27 3.39 28.83
C THR A 445 -28.73 4.79 29.01
N ALA A 446 -27.42 4.99 28.77
CA ALA A 446 -26.65 6.21 29.07
C ALA A 446 -26.75 6.66 30.54
N LYS A 447 -27.13 5.75 31.46
CA LYS A 447 -27.25 6.02 32.90
C LYS A 447 -25.97 5.66 33.63
N ALA A 448 -25.71 6.35 34.73
CA ALA A 448 -24.49 6.26 35.51
C ALA A 448 -24.46 5.04 36.45
N PHE A 449 -23.31 4.48 36.65
CA PHE A 449 -22.96 3.58 37.73
C PHE A 449 -23.05 4.36 39.04
N ASP A 450 -23.98 3.99 39.92
CA ASP A 450 -24.33 4.73 41.12
C ASP A 450 -24.52 3.78 42.32
N LEU A 451 -24.68 4.34 43.49
CA LEU A 451 -24.91 3.59 44.74
C LEU A 451 -26.30 3.78 45.30
N SER A 452 -26.89 2.66 45.79
CA SER A 452 -28.00 2.65 46.72
C SER A 452 -27.56 1.99 48.02
N GLY A 453 -27.14 2.78 49.00
CA GLY A 453 -26.37 2.30 50.15
C GLY A 453 -24.98 1.79 49.71
N THR A 454 -24.72 0.51 49.94
CA THR A 454 -23.48 -0.14 49.47
C THR A 454 -23.67 -0.92 48.15
N ASN A 455 -24.91 -1.01 47.66
CA ASN A 455 -25.23 -1.77 46.47
C ASN A 455 -25.06 -0.92 45.21
N VAL A 456 -24.49 -1.52 44.15
CA VAL A 456 -24.27 -0.86 42.86
C VAL A 456 -25.51 -0.99 41.98
N CYS A 457 -25.97 0.12 41.45
CA CYS A 457 -27.13 0.21 40.55
C CYS A 457 -26.90 1.32 39.51
N GLN A 458 -27.80 1.48 38.56
CA GLN A 458 -27.77 2.64 37.66
C GLN A 458 -28.80 3.70 38.09
N TYR A 459 -28.43 4.94 37.88
CA TYR A 459 -29.33 6.08 37.96
C TYR A 459 -29.16 7.06 36.82
N SER A 460 -30.15 7.90 36.59
CA SER A 460 -30.06 8.99 35.63
C SER A 460 -28.85 9.88 35.98
N ASN A 461 -27.96 10.07 34.99
CA ASN A 461 -26.71 10.81 35.16
C ASN A 461 -26.98 12.27 35.60
N ILE A 462 -26.64 12.62 36.82
CA ILE A 462 -26.87 13.93 37.43
C ILE A 462 -25.53 14.60 37.74
N VAL A 463 -25.39 15.85 37.27
CA VAL A 463 -24.17 16.64 37.54
C VAL A 463 -24.05 16.91 39.05
N ASN A 464 -22.84 16.78 39.60
CA ASN A 464 -22.49 16.96 41.03
C ASN A 464 -23.09 15.93 42.00
N ARG A 465 -23.36 14.71 41.54
CA ARG A 465 -23.74 13.60 42.40
C ARG A 465 -22.54 12.71 42.69
N GLU A 466 -21.97 12.82 43.89
CA GLU A 466 -20.72 12.15 44.28
C GLU A 466 -20.80 10.61 44.23
N THR A 467 -22.00 10.03 44.43
CA THR A 467 -22.20 8.57 44.32
C THR A 467 -22.06 8.03 42.89
N GLU A 468 -22.11 8.91 41.87
CA GLU A 468 -21.87 8.56 40.46
C GLU A 468 -20.44 8.78 40.04
N ASP A 469 -19.60 9.39 40.90
CA ASP A 469 -18.21 9.70 40.58
C ASP A 469 -17.28 8.61 41.10
N TRP A 470 -16.39 8.11 40.26
CA TRP A 470 -15.51 7.02 40.55
C TRP A 470 -14.05 7.41 40.29
N ILE A 471 -13.15 6.98 41.17
CA ILE A 471 -11.71 7.04 41.00
C ILE A 471 -11.28 5.69 40.45
N ILE A 472 -10.45 5.68 39.39
CA ILE A 472 -9.91 4.46 38.81
C ILE A 472 -8.39 4.50 38.95
N ILE A 473 -7.85 3.58 39.72
CA ILE A 473 -6.42 3.50 40.00
C ILE A 473 -5.85 2.13 39.66
N PRO A 474 -4.60 2.07 39.21
CA PRO A 474 -3.90 0.81 39.03
C PRO A 474 -3.66 0.09 40.38
N ALA A 475 -3.89 -1.22 40.41
CA ALA A 475 -3.65 -2.07 41.55
C ALA A 475 -3.23 -3.49 41.10
N ASN A 476 -2.03 -3.96 41.44
CA ASN A 476 -1.55 -5.32 41.13
C ASN A 476 -1.67 -5.76 39.68
N GLY A 477 -1.47 -4.83 38.73
CA GLY A 477 -1.60 -5.09 37.26
C GLY A 477 -3.03 -5.02 36.73
N TYR A 478 -4.01 -4.70 37.59
CA TYR A 478 -5.41 -4.48 37.30
C TYR A 478 -5.85 -3.10 37.77
N PHE A 479 -7.17 -2.84 37.90
CA PHE A 479 -7.71 -1.59 38.37
C PHE A 479 -8.58 -1.78 39.61
N GLN A 480 -8.56 -0.81 40.52
CA GLN A 480 -9.60 -0.62 41.54
C GLN A 480 -10.45 0.59 41.15
N LEU A 481 -11.76 0.43 41.29
CA LEU A 481 -12.75 1.50 41.09
C LEU A 481 -13.26 1.91 42.47
N ILE A 482 -12.99 3.14 42.89
CA ILE A 482 -13.30 3.64 44.24
C ILE A 482 -14.35 4.69 44.11
N ASN A 483 -15.45 4.55 44.87
CA ASN A 483 -16.54 5.53 44.83
C ASN A 483 -16.17 6.78 45.62
N ARG A 484 -16.42 7.96 45.03
CA ARG A 484 -16.09 9.27 45.63
C ARG A 484 -16.79 9.52 46.94
N SER A 485 -18.08 9.18 47.04
CA SER A 485 -18.91 9.53 48.19
C SER A 485 -18.55 8.86 49.51
N ASN A 486 -17.89 7.67 49.44
CA ASN A 486 -17.64 6.88 50.62
C ASN A 486 -16.21 6.25 50.69
N GLY A 487 -15.41 6.39 49.66
CA GLY A 487 -14.05 5.82 49.54
C GLY A 487 -13.98 4.29 49.46
N LEU A 488 -15.11 3.60 49.29
CA LEU A 488 -15.16 2.15 49.18
C LEU A 488 -14.88 1.69 47.74
N ALA A 489 -14.29 0.51 47.59
CA ALA A 489 -13.95 -0.08 46.30
C ALA A 489 -15.07 -0.94 45.73
N LEU A 490 -15.29 -0.89 44.42
CA LEU A 490 -16.19 -1.77 43.69
C LEU A 490 -15.78 -3.24 43.93
N ASN A 491 -16.73 -4.05 44.35
CA ASN A 491 -16.55 -5.41 44.78
C ASN A 491 -17.56 -6.37 44.15
N ASP A 492 -17.10 -7.53 43.71
CA ASP A 492 -17.93 -8.66 43.33
C ASP A 492 -18.09 -9.61 44.56
N PRO A 493 -19.21 -9.58 45.27
CA PRO A 493 -19.39 -10.38 46.51
C PRO A 493 -19.70 -11.84 46.23
N THR A 494 -19.57 -12.31 44.99
CA THR A 494 -19.87 -13.71 44.65
C THR A 494 -18.90 -14.67 45.36
N ILE A 495 -19.48 -15.65 46.07
CA ILE A 495 -18.74 -16.64 46.85
C ILE A 495 -18.83 -18.01 46.14
N GLY A 496 -17.70 -18.73 46.08
CA GLY A 496 -17.61 -20.09 45.56
C GLY A 496 -16.83 -20.20 44.24
N THR A 497 -16.72 -21.43 43.77
CA THR A 497 -16.01 -21.70 42.50
C THR A 497 -16.91 -21.26 41.35
N THR A 498 -16.48 -20.22 40.63
CA THR A 498 -17.17 -19.72 39.46
C THR A 498 -16.39 -20.04 38.20
N THR A 499 -17.08 -20.11 37.08
CA THR A 499 -16.48 -20.17 35.73
C THR A 499 -17.04 -19.02 34.91
N PRO A 500 -16.35 -18.58 33.85
CA PRO A 500 -16.82 -17.48 32.99
C PRO A 500 -18.22 -17.68 32.44
N THR A 501 -18.70 -18.94 32.39
CA THR A 501 -20.01 -19.31 31.86
C THR A 501 -21.09 -19.51 32.93
N THR A 502 -20.75 -19.38 34.21
CA THR A 502 -21.69 -19.53 35.30
C THR A 502 -22.58 -18.28 35.41
N ASN A 503 -23.88 -18.44 35.30
CA ASN A 503 -24.82 -17.34 35.38
C ASN A 503 -25.30 -17.16 36.84
N ILE A 504 -24.74 -16.20 37.56
CA ILE A 504 -24.96 -16.03 39.00
C ILE A 504 -25.98 -14.92 39.30
N GLY A 505 -25.84 -13.76 38.64
CA GLY A 505 -26.73 -12.62 38.83
C GLY A 505 -26.60 -11.94 40.20
N THR A 506 -25.50 -12.14 40.95
CA THR A 506 -25.22 -11.50 42.22
C THR A 506 -25.05 -9.99 42.03
N GLN A 507 -25.74 -9.19 42.82
CA GLN A 507 -25.57 -7.72 42.77
C GLN A 507 -24.17 -7.31 43.21
N LEU A 508 -23.49 -6.49 42.44
CA LEU A 508 -22.25 -5.85 42.84
C LEU A 508 -22.47 -4.88 43.99
N ASN A 509 -21.46 -4.75 44.83
CA ASN A 509 -21.47 -3.80 45.94
C ASN A 509 -20.16 -3.02 46.03
N VAL A 510 -20.05 -2.12 46.99
CA VAL A 510 -18.79 -1.50 47.39
C VAL A 510 -18.41 -2.00 48.77
N ALA A 511 -17.10 -2.26 48.99
CA ALA A 511 -16.54 -2.76 50.23
C ALA A 511 -15.29 -1.97 50.67
N GLN A 512 -14.88 -2.14 51.92
CA GLN A 512 -13.64 -1.52 52.40
C GLN A 512 -12.48 -1.87 51.46
N ARG A 513 -11.73 -0.86 51.05
CA ARG A 513 -10.65 -0.99 50.07
C ARG A 513 -9.55 -1.93 50.56
N ASP A 514 -9.27 -2.94 49.82
CA ASP A 514 -8.13 -3.87 49.97
C ASP A 514 -7.49 -4.15 48.60
N THR A 515 -6.23 -3.78 48.41
CA THR A 515 -5.52 -3.98 47.15
C THR A 515 -5.11 -5.43 46.92
N THR A 516 -5.22 -6.29 47.93
CA THR A 516 -4.89 -7.72 47.84
C THR A 516 -6.15 -8.58 47.59
N ASP A 517 -7.34 -8.03 47.77
CA ASP A 517 -8.59 -8.73 47.51
C ASP A 517 -8.91 -8.73 46.01
N THR A 518 -8.80 -9.90 45.40
CA THR A 518 -9.06 -10.09 43.99
C THR A 518 -10.51 -9.84 43.57
N ASN A 519 -11.46 -9.86 44.51
CA ASN A 519 -12.85 -9.50 44.25
C ASN A 519 -13.05 -7.99 44.02
N GLN A 520 -12.07 -7.17 44.39
CA GLN A 520 -12.02 -5.73 44.15
C GLN A 520 -11.12 -5.33 42.97
N LEU A 521 -10.49 -6.31 42.32
CA LEU A 521 -9.64 -6.08 41.15
C LEU A 521 -10.41 -6.33 39.87
N TRP A 522 -10.28 -5.40 38.93
CA TRP A 522 -11.01 -5.39 37.67
C TRP A 522 -10.08 -5.21 36.48
N GLU A 523 -10.31 -5.95 35.42
CA GLU A 523 -9.75 -5.70 34.12
C GLU A 523 -10.73 -4.85 33.28
N ILE A 524 -10.24 -3.78 32.68
CA ILE A 524 -11.04 -2.89 31.82
C ILE A 524 -10.68 -3.22 30.39
N ILE A 525 -11.54 -3.99 29.72
CA ILE A 525 -11.27 -4.60 28.42
C ILE A 525 -11.94 -3.80 27.30
N PRO A 526 -11.18 -3.23 26.34
CA PRO A 526 -11.76 -2.49 25.23
C PRO A 526 -12.65 -3.37 24.35
N GLN A 527 -13.75 -2.80 23.87
CA GLN A 527 -14.74 -3.50 23.04
C GLN A 527 -15.06 -2.67 21.79
N GLY A 528 -15.08 -3.34 20.64
CA GLY A 528 -15.44 -2.70 19.37
C GLY A 528 -14.62 -1.47 19.02
N THR A 529 -15.25 -0.48 18.42
CA THR A 529 -14.61 0.76 17.90
C THR A 529 -15.24 2.05 18.44
N GLU A 530 -16.20 1.95 19.37
CA GLU A 530 -17.02 3.08 19.82
C GLU A 530 -16.64 3.60 21.22
N GLY A 531 -15.48 3.21 21.76
CA GLY A 531 -15.01 3.63 23.08
C GLY A 531 -15.70 2.91 24.24
N TYR A 532 -16.25 1.71 23.99
CA TYR A 532 -16.82 0.87 25.02
C TYR A 532 -15.80 -0.05 25.69
N TYR A 533 -16.10 -0.40 26.95
CA TYR A 533 -15.29 -1.34 27.72
C TYR A 533 -16.19 -2.33 28.47
N ASN A 534 -15.64 -3.53 28.69
CA ASN A 534 -16.16 -4.47 29.68
C ASN A 534 -15.38 -4.31 31.00
N LEU A 535 -16.05 -4.49 32.10
CA LEU A 535 -15.45 -4.61 33.45
C LEU A 535 -15.44 -6.10 33.83
N LEU A 536 -14.29 -6.76 33.78
CA LEU A 536 -14.10 -8.16 34.13
C LEU A 536 -13.49 -8.24 35.54
N ASN A 537 -14.17 -8.95 36.45
CA ASN A 537 -13.64 -9.18 37.79
C ASN A 537 -12.55 -10.27 37.78
N VAL A 538 -11.43 -10.03 38.46
CA VAL A 538 -10.26 -10.89 38.44
C VAL A 538 -10.53 -12.23 39.18
N SER A 539 -11.28 -12.20 40.29
CA SER A 539 -11.59 -13.39 41.08
C SER A 539 -12.62 -14.30 40.44
N THR A 540 -13.74 -13.70 40.02
CA THR A 540 -14.90 -14.47 39.56
C THR A 540 -14.89 -14.74 38.05
N GLN A 541 -14.08 -14.04 37.30
CA GLN A 541 -14.03 -14.06 35.81
C GLN A 541 -15.40 -13.70 35.19
N HIS A 542 -16.24 -12.97 35.93
CA HIS A 542 -17.53 -12.44 35.48
C HIS A 542 -17.41 -10.96 35.12
N ILE A 543 -18.36 -10.49 34.35
CA ILE A 543 -18.42 -9.07 33.92
C ILE A 543 -19.54 -8.32 34.67
N ALA A 544 -19.32 -7.04 34.89
CA ALA A 544 -20.35 -6.14 35.36
C ALA A 544 -21.44 -5.97 34.29
N ASN A 545 -22.69 -6.31 34.63
CA ASN A 545 -23.81 -6.33 33.69
C ASN A 545 -25.05 -5.64 34.29
N LEU A 546 -25.70 -4.81 33.47
CA LEU A 546 -27.01 -4.21 33.83
C LEU A 546 -28.09 -5.29 33.80
N SER A 547 -28.70 -5.57 34.94
CA SER A 547 -29.66 -6.65 35.11
C SER A 547 -30.85 -6.51 34.15
N GLY A 548 -31.02 -7.53 33.29
CA GLY A 548 -32.06 -7.56 32.26
C GLY A 548 -32.03 -6.41 31.25
N GLY A 549 -31.02 -5.53 31.28
CA GLY A 549 -30.97 -4.32 30.46
C GLY A 549 -32.12 -3.37 30.68
N ASN A 550 -32.70 -3.36 31.89
CA ASN A 550 -33.81 -2.50 32.26
C ASN A 550 -33.36 -1.04 32.40
N SER A 551 -34.13 -0.10 31.82
CA SER A 551 -33.80 1.32 31.79
C SER A 551 -34.27 2.12 33.03
N SER A 552 -34.88 1.49 34.00
CA SER A 552 -35.36 2.18 35.21
C SER A 552 -34.22 2.60 36.14
N ASP A 553 -34.35 3.73 36.83
CA ASP A 553 -33.45 4.10 37.93
C ASP A 553 -33.51 3.06 39.03
N GLY A 554 -32.40 2.81 39.70
CA GLY A 554 -32.24 1.78 40.71
C GLY A 554 -32.08 0.35 40.16
N THR A 555 -32.05 0.16 38.83
CA THR A 555 -31.76 -1.16 38.27
C THR A 555 -30.36 -1.62 38.68
N THR A 556 -30.30 -2.84 39.23
CA THR A 556 -29.07 -3.41 39.79
C THR A 556 -28.01 -3.73 38.74
N ILE A 557 -26.76 -3.53 39.10
CA ILE A 557 -25.63 -4.02 38.33
C ILE A 557 -25.12 -5.30 39.00
N ILE A 558 -25.00 -6.34 38.18
CA ILE A 558 -24.79 -7.71 38.66
C ILE A 558 -23.49 -8.32 38.07
N SER A 559 -22.94 -9.24 38.81
CA SER A 559 -21.93 -10.19 38.32
C SER A 559 -22.57 -11.19 37.39
N TYR A 560 -22.17 -11.27 36.14
CA TYR A 560 -22.79 -12.08 35.10
C TYR A 560 -21.80 -12.80 34.22
N THR A 561 -22.30 -13.82 33.51
CA THR A 561 -21.44 -14.63 32.61
C THR A 561 -20.66 -13.78 31.61
N ASN A 562 -19.41 -14.17 31.38
CA ASN A 562 -18.52 -13.65 30.33
C ASN A 562 -18.66 -14.43 29.02
N ASP A 563 -19.72 -15.20 28.83
CA ASP A 563 -19.94 -16.02 27.65
C ASP A 563 -20.49 -15.18 26.49
N TYR A 564 -19.70 -15.01 25.44
CA TYR A 564 -20.04 -14.24 24.24
C TYR A 564 -20.84 -15.01 23.18
N ARG A 565 -21.22 -16.26 23.43
CA ARG A 565 -21.92 -17.14 22.46
C ARG A 565 -23.25 -16.56 21.92
N ASN A 566 -23.83 -15.58 22.60
CA ASN A 566 -25.10 -14.94 22.24
C ASN A 566 -24.95 -13.52 21.68
N GLY A 567 -23.77 -13.14 21.18
CA GLY A 567 -23.48 -11.80 20.66
C GLY A 567 -23.18 -10.75 21.73
N GLU A 568 -22.75 -9.58 21.29
CA GLU A 568 -22.47 -8.45 22.19
C GLU A 568 -23.75 -7.88 22.74
N SER A 569 -23.91 -7.95 24.06
CA SER A 569 -25.04 -7.33 24.73
C SER A 569 -24.65 -5.95 25.25
N LEU A 570 -25.36 -4.91 24.84
CA LEU A 570 -25.14 -3.54 25.30
C LEU A 570 -25.30 -3.39 26.85
N ASN A 571 -25.91 -4.36 27.53
CA ASN A 571 -26.06 -4.34 28.98
C ASN A 571 -24.74 -4.38 29.75
N ARG A 572 -23.66 -4.87 29.14
CA ARG A 572 -22.35 -5.08 29.75
C ARG A 572 -21.26 -4.15 29.22
N LEU A 573 -21.63 -3.24 28.32
CA LEU A 573 -20.74 -2.26 27.74
C LEU A 573 -20.84 -0.93 28.48
N TRP A 574 -19.71 -0.36 28.83
CA TRP A 574 -19.59 0.82 29.65
C TRP A 574 -18.70 1.88 29.01
N TYR A 575 -19.13 3.15 29.06
CA TYR A 575 -18.29 4.30 28.78
C TYR A 575 -17.63 4.80 30.05
N PHE A 576 -16.37 5.17 29.97
CA PHE A 576 -15.61 5.80 31.03
C PHE A 576 -15.38 7.27 30.67
N ILE A 577 -16.17 8.17 31.20
CA ILE A 577 -16.10 9.59 30.89
C ILE A 577 -15.42 10.33 32.03
N PRO A 578 -14.17 10.85 31.82
CA PRO A 578 -13.53 11.66 32.83
C PRO A 578 -14.29 12.96 33.06
N THR A 579 -14.44 13.35 34.31
CA THR A 579 -15.01 14.66 34.69
C THR A 579 -13.89 15.73 34.52
N LYS A 580 -14.25 17.01 34.85
CA LYS A 580 -13.23 18.08 34.88
C LYS A 580 -12.63 18.26 36.28
N GLU A 581 -13.02 17.48 37.26
CA GLU A 581 -12.61 17.58 38.64
C GLU A 581 -11.50 16.55 38.91
N ALA A 582 -10.36 17.05 39.40
CA ALA A 582 -9.18 16.21 39.70
C ALA A 582 -9.46 15.34 40.96
N ILE A 583 -8.92 14.13 40.95
CA ILE A 583 -8.95 13.27 42.13
C ILE A 583 -7.99 13.80 43.21
N PRO A 584 -8.25 13.53 44.52
CA PRO A 584 -7.37 13.90 45.59
C PRO A 584 -5.96 13.29 45.44
N GLU A 585 -4.91 14.00 45.86
CA GLU A 585 -3.51 13.56 45.77
C GLU A 585 -3.25 12.20 46.40
N GLU A 586 -3.97 11.83 47.44
CA GLU A 586 -3.87 10.51 48.10
C GLU A 586 -4.24 9.33 47.20
N TYR A 587 -4.96 9.56 46.09
CA TYR A 587 -5.31 8.56 45.08
C TYR A 587 -4.48 8.68 43.79
N THR A 588 -3.72 9.75 43.64
CA THR A 588 -2.85 9.95 42.49
C THR A 588 -1.62 9.09 42.56
N GLY A 589 -1.61 7.89 42.92
CA GLY A 589 -0.57 6.83 43.02
C GLY A 589 0.87 7.13 42.55
N ILE A 590 1.14 8.37 42.20
CA ILE A 590 2.47 8.93 41.94
C ILE A 590 3.00 9.49 43.29
N LYS A 591 3.27 8.61 44.28
CA LYS A 591 4.41 8.88 45.12
C LYS A 591 5.58 8.84 44.17
N GLU A 592 6.37 9.93 44.12
CA GLU A 592 7.74 9.87 43.66
C GLU A 592 8.43 8.77 44.48
N HIS A 593 8.30 7.54 44.02
CA HIS A 593 9.22 6.48 44.43
C HIS A 593 10.49 6.79 43.66
N GLU A 594 11.54 7.11 44.39
CA GLU A 594 12.90 7.14 43.88
C GLU A 594 13.08 5.94 42.92
N PRO A 595 13.62 6.16 41.72
CA PRO A 595 13.77 5.13 40.73
C PRO A 595 14.76 4.08 41.24
N GLU A 596 14.28 2.94 41.70
CA GLU A 596 15.11 1.77 41.73
C GLU A 596 15.46 1.46 40.25
N ASN A 597 16.59 2.00 39.82
CA ASN A 597 17.43 1.59 38.68
C ASN A 597 16.90 1.77 37.25
N TYR A 598 15.88 2.59 36.96
CA TYR A 598 15.49 2.91 35.60
C TYR A 598 15.39 4.42 35.41
N ALA A 599 16.07 4.97 34.41
CA ALA A 599 16.03 6.40 34.09
C ALA A 599 15.43 6.63 32.70
N LEU A 600 14.31 7.39 32.63
CA LEU A 600 13.87 8.00 31.39
C LEU A 600 14.60 9.33 31.24
N ALA A 601 15.36 9.50 30.16
CA ALA A 601 16.01 10.73 29.80
C ALA A 601 15.42 11.30 28.51
N TYR A 602 15.07 12.59 28.53
CA TYR A 602 14.74 13.33 27.32
C TYR A 602 15.91 14.26 26.97
N ASN A 603 16.42 14.11 25.76
CA ASN A 603 17.47 14.99 25.26
C ASN A 603 16.82 16.13 24.42
N PRO A 604 16.81 17.37 24.91
CA PRO A 604 16.17 18.48 24.21
C PRO A 604 16.91 18.90 22.93
N THR A 605 18.19 18.54 22.79
CA THR A 605 18.99 18.92 21.61
C THR A 605 18.61 18.10 20.37
N ASN A 606 18.43 16.77 20.51
CA ASN A 606 18.00 15.90 19.41
C ASN A 606 16.53 15.51 19.50
N GLN A 607 15.82 15.96 20.53
CA GLN A 607 14.41 15.65 20.82
C GLN A 607 14.09 14.15 20.88
N HIS A 608 14.98 13.36 21.47
CA HIS A 608 14.78 11.93 21.66
C HIS A 608 14.57 11.58 23.14
N LEU A 609 13.70 10.58 23.36
CA LEU A 609 13.55 9.88 24.63
C LEU A 609 14.50 8.68 24.63
N HIS A 610 15.22 8.53 25.70
CA HIS A 610 16.05 7.37 25.97
C HIS A 610 15.62 6.75 27.30
N PHE A 611 15.50 5.44 27.32
CA PHE A 611 15.15 4.68 28.51
C PHE A 611 16.32 3.77 28.88
N GLY A 612 17.01 4.07 29.99
CA GLY A 612 18.16 3.34 30.45
C GLY A 612 17.91 2.61 31.76
N ALA A 613 18.60 1.51 31.97
CA ALA A 613 18.69 0.81 33.24
C ALA A 613 20.14 0.72 33.71
N ASP A 614 20.33 0.82 35.01
CA ASP A 614 21.67 0.80 35.64
C ASP A 614 22.23 -0.64 35.83
N THR A 615 21.58 -1.65 35.21
CA THR A 615 21.97 -3.07 35.35
C THR A 615 22.29 -3.70 34.00
N ARG A 616 23.26 -4.61 33.97
CA ARG A 616 23.76 -5.36 32.81
C ARG A 616 22.80 -6.44 32.27
N GLU A 617 21.52 -6.43 32.65
CA GLU A 617 20.51 -7.34 32.09
C GLU A 617 19.93 -6.74 30.79
N GLU A 618 19.85 -7.54 29.73
CA GLU A 618 19.21 -7.15 28.46
C GLU A 618 17.77 -6.74 28.72
N LEU A 619 17.44 -5.46 28.46
CA LEU A 619 16.11 -4.91 28.59
C LEU A 619 15.25 -5.33 27.42
N THR A 620 14.44 -6.36 27.57
CA THR A 620 13.60 -6.94 26.50
C THR A 620 12.17 -6.41 26.47
N PHE A 621 11.83 -5.38 27.26
CA PHE A 621 10.45 -4.88 27.33
C PHE A 621 10.19 -3.67 26.40
N VAL A 622 8.92 -3.49 26.09
CA VAL A 622 8.44 -2.39 25.22
C VAL A 622 7.98 -1.22 26.07
N VAL A 623 8.44 -0.03 25.69
CA VAL A 623 8.09 1.25 26.30
C VAL A 623 7.02 1.91 25.42
N SER A 624 5.92 2.39 25.98
CA SER A 624 4.84 3.10 25.28
C SER A 624 4.78 4.56 25.71
N VAL A 625 4.59 5.45 24.75
CA VAL A 625 4.49 6.90 24.96
C VAL A 625 3.07 7.36 24.65
N TYR A 626 2.47 8.14 25.54
CA TYR A 626 1.12 8.69 25.42
C TYR A 626 1.15 10.21 25.60
N SER A 627 0.28 10.92 24.94
CA SER A 627 -0.02 12.32 25.19
C SER A 627 -0.83 12.49 26.48
N ALA A 628 -0.90 13.71 27.02
CA ALA A 628 -1.64 14.01 28.26
C ALA A 628 -3.16 13.67 28.20
N ASN A 629 -3.72 13.61 26.99
CA ASN A 629 -5.12 13.21 26.77
C ASN A 629 -5.32 11.70 26.55
N GLY A 630 -4.26 10.89 26.78
CA GLY A 630 -4.30 9.43 26.68
C GLY A 630 -4.09 8.85 25.28
N ALA A 631 -3.90 9.68 24.25
CA ALA A 631 -3.62 9.18 22.91
C ALA A 631 -2.21 8.57 22.84
N LYS A 632 -2.09 7.34 22.34
CA LYS A 632 -0.82 6.65 22.15
C LYS A 632 -0.02 7.31 21.03
N ILE A 633 1.19 7.76 21.33
CA ILE A 633 2.11 8.40 20.38
C ILE A 633 2.96 7.35 19.67
N GLY A 634 3.38 6.31 20.40
CA GLY A 634 4.20 5.24 19.85
C GLY A 634 4.78 4.30 20.89
N THR A 635 5.60 3.38 20.43
CA THR A 635 6.34 2.41 21.25
C THR A 635 7.77 2.29 20.78
N PHE A 636 8.67 1.95 21.69
CA PHE A 636 10.07 1.63 21.41
C PHE A 636 10.58 0.57 22.38
N LYS A 637 11.66 -0.12 22.08
CA LYS A 637 12.29 -1.04 23.00
C LYS A 637 13.13 -0.28 24.02
N ALA A 638 13.30 -0.83 25.19
CA ALA A 638 13.96 -0.15 26.30
C ALA A 638 15.44 0.24 26.03
N ASP A 639 16.08 -0.38 25.03
CA ASP A 639 17.43 -0.08 24.56
C ASP A 639 17.49 0.84 23.32
N GLU A 640 16.33 1.26 22.82
CA GLU A 640 16.19 2.13 21.65
C GLU A 640 15.89 3.58 22.04
N GLU A 641 16.14 4.51 21.14
CA GLU A 641 15.72 5.91 21.27
C GLU A 641 14.38 6.14 20.56
N PHE A 642 13.51 6.94 21.16
CA PHE A 642 12.23 7.33 20.56
C PHE A 642 12.22 8.80 20.20
N SER A 643 11.99 9.10 18.91
CA SER A 643 11.95 10.49 18.42
C SER A 643 10.66 11.19 18.80
N MET A 644 10.78 12.33 19.45
CA MET A 644 9.70 13.24 19.80
C MET A 644 9.65 14.47 18.88
N LEU A 645 10.41 14.47 17.79
CA LEU A 645 10.64 15.63 16.93
C LEU A 645 9.32 16.25 16.41
N ASN A 646 8.37 15.42 16.03
CA ASN A 646 7.08 15.83 15.46
C ASN A 646 5.96 15.97 16.49
N GLN A 647 6.29 15.88 17.79
CA GLN A 647 5.30 16.02 18.84
C GLN A 647 5.30 17.44 19.39
N PRO A 648 4.15 18.07 19.68
CA PRO A 648 4.08 19.41 20.26
C PRO A 648 4.72 19.44 21.66
N SER A 649 5.14 20.63 22.11
CA SER A 649 5.55 20.82 23.49
C SER A 649 4.39 20.55 24.42
N GLY A 650 4.62 19.86 25.52
CA GLY A 650 3.57 19.48 26.46
C GLY A 650 3.96 18.31 27.36
N THR A 651 2.98 17.86 28.10
CA THR A 651 3.12 16.73 29.01
C THR A 651 2.86 15.42 28.28
N TYR A 652 3.70 14.41 28.56
CA TYR A 652 3.59 13.06 28.04
C TYR A 652 3.68 12.04 29.17
N ILE A 653 3.06 10.89 28.99
CA ILE A 653 3.11 9.76 29.90
C ILE A 653 3.85 8.63 29.19
N VAL A 654 4.87 8.09 29.82
CA VAL A 654 5.64 6.94 29.33
C VAL A 654 5.36 5.75 30.25
N THR A 655 4.94 4.65 29.65
CA THR A 655 4.63 3.42 30.39
C THR A 655 5.47 2.26 29.89
N TRP A 656 5.84 1.35 30.77
CA TRP A 656 6.52 0.10 30.41
C TRP A 656 6.08 -1.03 31.33
N ARG A 657 6.21 -2.25 30.86
CA ARG A 657 5.89 -3.45 31.60
C ARG A 657 7.15 -4.26 31.86
N CYS A 658 7.43 -4.52 33.12
CA CYS A 658 8.51 -5.38 33.54
C CYS A 658 7.93 -6.58 34.31
N GLY A 659 7.94 -7.76 33.70
CA GLY A 659 7.22 -8.92 34.22
C GLY A 659 5.69 -8.66 34.27
N ASN A 660 5.08 -8.87 35.44
CA ASN A 660 3.65 -8.61 35.64
C ASN A 660 3.34 -7.17 36.14
N LYS A 661 4.34 -6.26 36.19
CA LYS A 661 4.14 -4.90 36.68
C LYS A 661 4.21 -3.88 35.52
N THR A 662 3.18 -3.05 35.39
CA THR A 662 3.21 -1.86 34.53
C THR A 662 3.68 -0.68 35.37
N ARG A 663 4.62 0.08 34.83
CA ARG A 663 5.14 1.32 35.41
C ARG A 663 4.90 2.48 34.49
N SER A 664 4.78 3.68 35.02
CA SER A 664 4.61 4.90 34.23
C SER A 664 5.42 6.05 34.82
N VAL A 665 5.85 6.95 33.97
CA VAL A 665 6.48 8.21 34.33
C VAL A 665 5.94 9.31 33.43
N LYS A 666 5.79 10.50 34.02
CA LYS A 666 5.36 11.70 33.32
C LYS A 666 6.60 12.54 32.97
N PHE A 667 6.70 13.02 31.75
CA PHE A 667 7.74 13.96 31.38
C PHE A 667 7.19 15.17 30.62
N GLN A 668 7.92 16.27 30.70
CA GLN A 668 7.56 17.51 30.01
C GLN A 668 8.48 17.70 28.81
N LYS A 669 7.91 17.68 27.59
CA LYS A 669 8.64 18.12 26.42
C LYS A 669 8.64 19.65 26.37
N THR A 670 9.81 20.23 26.42
CA THR A 670 10.03 21.68 26.16
C THR A 670 10.49 21.86 24.71
N ASN A 671 10.34 23.08 24.17
CA ASN A 671 10.78 23.40 22.81
C ASN A 671 12.30 23.35 22.68
#